data_cd7e584e8d4372a8a2feca5f3a7d2aac
#
_entry.id   cd7e584e8d4372a8a2feca5f3a7d2aac
#
_cell.length_a   1.000
_cell.length_b   1.000
_cell.length_c   1.000
_cell.angle_alpha   90.00
_cell.angle_beta   90.00
_cell.angle_gamma   90.00
#
_symmetry.space_group_name_H-M   'P 1'
#
loop_
_entity.id
_entity.type
_entity.pdbx_description
1 polymer ?
#
loop_
_entity_poly.entity_id
_entity_poly.type
_entity_poly.pdbx_seq_one_letter_code
_entity_poly.pdbx_strand_id
1 'polypeptide(L)'
;MKSLINKIKTVGLASLGLAMLWSCSEVLDETPRSIYDPGFFQTDKGIEGGLTSLYSHLRNVYGNGYYMNIQETGTDEYTYGQSADGNFKDADLSGAGSLTSSSSRSDVLWNNVFTYINTASGIIENAVAAGIDESKISEARFFRAFDYFNLVRTFGGVPLDFGSGELAFNATPSRTSVRNTVPEVYTKAIFPDLIIAVANLPEAPRTTGAVTKTVARKYLAEAYLTYAWWLENPKNIPTYPECSRVDPDGHDAAWYFQQAYDIAVEAIQNPGPYGLCETFYDLTTYANERNKEMLLWADHTGDSEQYNGSAESGGSYGWANGNSPDNFAGWMSAWNYPNMQMSDAEGNSIAPVQREAIQPLGRPWTRMAPTIDAIENFTDKDKDSRYDASFTTVFHGNWHYGANADVEYVVGNDGNPIQKGGIILRFLDEEPSTAINYPTSNKNDKSKVGAGTLAGYSEYVIGPEGISRLRYPILYKIGMGPMNTVDANGNRQLGSPNGMNSRPYYIAKFSELYLIAAEAAVKGASTKSGYSARELVNVLRARAGKWTHKVNGDNEYCEELAVPEDHSAELVAATPATITIDYILDERMREYFGEGLRWFDLTRTQTWAEKAGTYRIGGSSQTSHTPETVTRNIPADYYLRPIPQATIDAFEMSDEERVAYQNPAYRN
;
A
#
# COMPACT_ATOMS: atom_id res chain seq x y z
N MET A 1 84.56 -13.64 -17.45
CA MET A 1 83.24 -13.42 -18.07
C MET A 1 82.08 -13.94 -17.27
N LYS A 2 82.04 -15.18 -16.70
CA LYS A 2 80.94 -15.69 -15.93
C LYS A 2 80.70 -14.95 -14.59
N SER A 3 81.69 -14.39 -13.92
CA SER A 3 81.60 -13.62 -12.68
C SER A 3 80.92 -12.24 -12.85
N LEU A 4 81.14 -11.61 -13.97
CA LEU A 4 80.57 -10.28 -14.32
C LEU A 4 79.08 -10.40 -14.68
N ILE A 5 78.72 -11.46 -15.37
CA ILE A 5 77.30 -11.74 -15.75
C ILE A 5 76.43 -12.04 -14.52
N ASN A 6 77.00 -12.73 -13.50
CA ASN A 6 76.27 -12.99 -12.29
C ASN A 6 76.05 -11.72 -11.41
N LYS A 7 77.00 -10.80 -11.39
CA LYS A 7 76.89 -9.51 -10.70
C LYS A 7 75.86 -8.61 -11.37
N ILE A 8 75.81 -8.61 -12.71
CA ILE A 8 74.78 -7.83 -13.43
C ILE A 8 73.39 -8.42 -13.25
N LYS A 9 73.24 -9.74 -13.18
CA LYS A 9 71.94 -10.36 -12.87
C LYS A 9 71.44 -10.07 -11.48
N THR A 10 72.36 -10.05 -10.47
CA THR A 10 71.99 -9.77 -9.09
C THR A 10 71.61 -8.29 -8.87
N VAL A 11 72.28 -7.36 -9.51
CA VAL A 11 71.95 -5.91 -9.48
C VAL A 11 70.65 -5.63 -10.26
N GLY A 12 70.45 -6.28 -11.40
CA GLY A 12 69.21 -6.16 -12.18
C GLY A 12 67.97 -6.73 -11.43
N LEU A 13 68.06 -7.82 -10.67
CA LEU A 13 66.99 -8.33 -9.86
C LEU A 13 66.71 -7.48 -8.61
N ALA A 14 67.77 -6.90 -8.00
CA ALA A 14 67.57 -5.99 -6.86
C ALA A 14 66.93 -4.66 -7.24
N SER A 15 67.25 -4.11 -8.40
CA SER A 15 66.58 -2.89 -8.89
C SER A 15 65.15 -3.12 -9.38
N LEU A 16 64.81 -4.29 -9.92
CA LEU A 16 63.44 -4.66 -10.24
C LEU A 16 62.60 -4.89 -8.96
N GLY A 17 63.19 -5.45 -7.90
CA GLY A 17 62.54 -5.66 -6.61
C GLY A 17 62.24 -4.33 -5.89
N LEU A 18 63.11 -3.33 -5.98
CA LEU A 18 62.87 -1.99 -5.39
C LEU A 18 61.87 -1.16 -6.19
N ALA A 19 61.80 -1.34 -7.53
CA ALA A 19 60.81 -0.65 -8.35
C ALA A 19 59.38 -1.21 -8.15
N MET A 20 59.25 -2.48 -7.75
CA MET A 20 57.93 -3.08 -7.39
C MET A 20 57.44 -2.69 -6.00
N LEU A 21 58.28 -2.17 -5.12
CA LEU A 21 57.87 -1.73 -3.78
C LEU A 21 57.36 -0.26 -3.74
N TRP A 22 57.58 0.50 -4.81
CA TRP A 22 57.05 1.88 -4.92
C TRP A 22 55.82 2.00 -5.81
N SER A 23 55.37 0.93 -6.42
CA SER A 23 54.22 0.94 -7.32
C SER A 23 52.89 0.44 -6.64
N CYS A 24 52.91 0.11 -5.36
CA CYS A 24 51.73 -0.49 -4.70
C CYS A 24 51.05 0.37 -3.63
N SER A 25 51.45 1.64 -3.44
CA SER A 25 50.75 2.46 -2.45
C SER A 25 49.51 3.19 -2.98
N GLU A 26 49.40 3.39 -4.29
CA GLU A 26 48.22 4.01 -4.88
C GLU A 26 47.16 3.02 -5.42
N VAL A 27 47.50 1.71 -5.51
CA VAL A 27 46.56 0.67 -6.00
C VAL A 27 45.78 0.03 -4.85
N LEU A 28 46.12 0.35 -3.61
CA LEU A 28 45.41 -0.16 -2.38
C LEU A 28 44.51 0.89 -1.72
N ASP A 29 44.43 2.11 -2.25
CA ASP A 29 43.29 2.98 -1.91
C ASP A 29 42.07 2.49 -2.69
N GLU A 30 41.47 1.41 -2.17
CA GLU A 30 40.10 1.07 -2.49
C GLU A 30 39.24 2.24 -2.07
N THR A 31 38.93 3.14 -3.01
CA THR A 31 37.76 3.98 -2.83
C THR A 31 36.53 3.05 -2.85
N PRO A 32 35.84 2.86 -1.74
CA PRO A 32 34.69 1.99 -1.68
C PRO A 32 33.63 2.50 -2.64
N ARG A 33 33.38 1.76 -3.72
CA ARG A 33 32.38 2.14 -4.73
C ARG A 33 30.94 1.94 -4.26
N SER A 34 30.73 1.50 -3.03
CA SER A 34 29.43 1.12 -2.47
C SER A 34 29.15 1.68 -1.07
N ILE A 35 30.00 2.53 -0.51
CA ILE A 35 29.78 3.17 0.78
C ILE A 35 29.68 4.67 0.54
N TYR A 36 28.60 5.29 1.03
CA TYR A 36 28.47 6.73 1.04
C TYR A 36 29.53 7.33 1.99
N ASP A 37 30.64 7.75 1.41
CA ASP A 37 31.61 8.61 2.12
C ASP A 37 30.91 9.92 2.46
N PRO A 38 31.09 10.51 3.66
CA PRO A 38 30.58 11.84 3.98
C PRO A 38 30.88 12.90 2.91
N GLY A 39 32.02 12.82 2.24
CA GLY A 39 32.37 13.66 1.11
C GLY A 39 31.44 13.55 -0.10
N PHE A 40 30.73 12.43 -0.29
CA PHE A 40 29.73 12.27 -1.34
C PHE A 40 28.58 13.29 -1.18
N PHE A 41 28.05 13.44 0.01
CA PHE A 41 26.97 14.39 0.31
C PHE A 41 27.41 15.85 0.37
N GLN A 42 28.68 16.16 0.15
CA GLN A 42 29.20 17.54 0.08
C GLN A 42 29.20 18.10 -1.36
N THR A 43 28.58 17.41 -2.29
CA THR A 43 28.49 17.85 -3.69
C THR A 43 27.02 17.82 -4.16
N ASP A 44 26.66 18.73 -5.08
CA ASP A 44 25.31 18.76 -5.68
C ASP A 44 24.94 17.40 -6.28
N LYS A 45 25.88 16.74 -6.98
CA LYS A 45 25.65 15.43 -7.58
C LYS A 45 25.40 14.34 -6.52
N GLY A 46 26.11 14.41 -5.40
CA GLY A 46 25.90 13.46 -4.30
C GLY A 46 24.55 13.67 -3.63
N ILE A 47 24.15 14.92 -3.42
CA ILE A 47 22.83 15.27 -2.88
C ILE A 47 21.71 14.79 -3.80
N GLU A 48 21.77 15.07 -5.10
CA GLU A 48 20.76 14.59 -6.06
C GLU A 48 20.70 13.06 -6.13
N GLY A 49 21.84 12.38 -6.08
CA GLY A 49 21.90 10.91 -5.99
C GLY A 49 21.28 10.36 -4.71
N GLY A 50 21.56 11.00 -3.57
CA GLY A 50 20.96 10.66 -2.28
C GLY A 50 19.44 10.87 -2.29
N LEU A 51 18.96 12.03 -2.77
CA LEU A 51 17.52 12.30 -2.90
C LEU A 51 16.85 11.29 -3.85
N THR A 52 17.44 11.00 -5.01
CA THR A 52 16.92 9.96 -5.91
C THR A 52 16.78 8.61 -5.20
N SER A 53 17.75 8.25 -4.37
CA SER A 53 17.70 7.04 -3.54
C SER A 53 16.52 7.09 -2.56
N LEU A 54 16.25 8.23 -1.93
CA LEU A 54 15.10 8.41 -1.01
C LEU A 54 13.76 8.24 -1.72
N TYR A 55 13.59 8.73 -2.96
CA TYR A 55 12.38 8.47 -3.73
C TYR A 55 12.29 7.00 -4.16
N SER A 56 13.41 6.41 -4.57
CA SER A 56 13.44 5.05 -5.09
C SER A 56 13.10 3.99 -4.04
N HIS A 57 13.38 4.24 -2.75
CA HIS A 57 13.11 3.25 -1.69
C HIS A 57 11.62 3.00 -1.45
N LEU A 58 10.77 3.95 -1.79
CA LEU A 58 9.32 3.79 -1.62
C LEU A 58 8.80 2.52 -2.27
N ARG A 59 9.31 2.15 -3.45
CA ARG A 59 8.89 0.92 -4.13
C ARG A 59 9.36 -0.39 -3.46
N ASN A 60 10.34 -0.32 -2.55
CA ASN A 60 10.76 -1.48 -1.78
C ASN A 60 9.70 -1.87 -0.73
N VAL A 61 8.89 -0.91 -0.32
CA VAL A 61 7.84 -1.05 0.69
C VAL A 61 6.47 -1.05 0.02
N TYR A 62 6.15 -0.01 -0.73
CA TYR A 62 4.84 0.20 -1.33
C TYR A 62 4.74 -0.51 -2.69
N GLY A 63 3.66 -1.26 -2.87
CA GLY A 63 3.51 -2.21 -3.97
C GLY A 63 4.05 -3.61 -3.66
N ASN A 64 4.74 -3.79 -2.53
CA ASN A 64 5.14 -5.11 -2.04
C ASN A 64 3.92 -5.88 -1.52
N GLY A 65 3.69 -7.09 -2.03
CA GLY A 65 2.51 -7.88 -1.68
C GLY A 65 2.44 -8.29 -0.21
N TYR A 66 3.56 -8.53 0.45
CA TYR A 66 3.58 -8.82 1.90
C TYR A 66 3.24 -7.59 2.73
N TYR A 67 3.78 -6.44 2.36
CA TYR A 67 3.49 -5.19 3.08
C TYR A 67 2.03 -4.80 2.91
N MET A 68 1.48 -4.91 1.70
CA MET A 68 0.04 -4.72 1.46
C MET A 68 -0.81 -5.64 2.34
N ASN A 69 -0.46 -6.93 2.39
CA ASN A 69 -1.19 -7.90 3.19
C ASN A 69 -1.19 -7.56 4.68
N ILE A 70 -0.03 -7.20 5.26
CA ILE A 70 0.05 -6.92 6.70
C ILE A 70 -0.71 -5.65 7.12
N GLN A 71 -1.00 -4.77 6.16
CA GLN A 71 -1.79 -3.55 6.39
C GLN A 71 -3.30 -3.77 6.24
N GLU A 72 -3.69 -4.81 5.52
CA GLU A 72 -5.10 -5.03 5.17
C GLU A 72 -5.70 -6.31 5.77
N THR A 73 -4.99 -7.44 5.68
CA THR A 73 -5.50 -8.70 6.23
C THR A 73 -5.55 -8.63 7.76
N GLY A 74 -6.72 -8.98 8.31
CA GLY A 74 -6.98 -8.86 9.76
C GLY A 74 -7.66 -7.55 10.14
N THR A 75 -7.95 -6.68 9.18
CA THR A 75 -8.85 -5.54 9.35
C THR A 75 -10.29 -5.93 9.06
N ASP A 76 -11.23 -5.01 9.24
CA ASP A 76 -12.62 -5.19 8.83
C ASP A 76 -12.80 -5.20 7.31
N GLU A 77 -11.82 -4.70 6.52
CA GLU A 77 -11.85 -4.74 5.06
C GLU A 77 -11.51 -6.12 4.51
N TYR A 78 -10.43 -6.73 4.97
CA TYR A 78 -9.88 -7.94 4.36
C TYR A 78 -9.62 -9.08 5.34
N THR A 79 -9.79 -10.28 4.80
CA THR A 79 -9.31 -11.55 5.35
C THR A 79 -8.47 -12.27 4.28
N TYR A 80 -7.94 -13.46 4.60
CA TYR A 80 -7.18 -14.25 3.64
C TYR A 80 -8.08 -14.89 2.58
N GLY A 81 -7.59 -14.95 1.33
CA GLY A 81 -8.23 -15.66 0.22
C GLY A 81 -7.88 -17.15 0.18
N GLN A 82 -8.54 -17.88 -0.72
CA GLN A 82 -8.42 -19.34 -0.83
C GLN A 82 -6.98 -19.85 -0.99
N SER A 83 -6.15 -19.16 -1.78
CA SER A 83 -4.78 -19.61 -2.08
C SER A 83 -3.73 -19.00 -1.17
N ALA A 84 -4.14 -18.35 -0.07
CA ALA A 84 -3.21 -17.81 0.92
C ALA A 84 -2.42 -18.91 1.62
N ASP A 85 -1.11 -18.78 1.68
CA ASP A 85 -0.22 -19.54 2.55
C ASP A 85 -0.07 -18.87 3.92
N GLY A 86 0.79 -19.40 4.81
CA GLY A 86 1.00 -18.85 6.13
C GLY A 86 1.32 -17.35 6.13
N ASN A 87 2.18 -16.90 5.21
CA ASN A 87 2.58 -15.49 5.12
C ASN A 87 1.39 -14.53 4.96
N PHE A 88 0.28 -14.97 4.38
CA PHE A 88 -0.91 -14.16 4.14
C PHE A 88 -2.04 -14.43 5.13
N LYS A 89 -1.93 -15.49 5.95
CA LYS A 89 -2.92 -15.83 6.99
C LYS A 89 -2.54 -15.31 8.37
N ASP A 90 -1.24 -15.11 8.63
CA ASP A 90 -0.73 -14.82 9.95
C ASP A 90 -1.34 -13.54 10.55
N ALA A 91 -1.54 -12.51 9.73
CA ALA A 91 -2.11 -11.24 10.15
C ALA A 91 -3.64 -11.28 10.37
N ASP A 92 -4.34 -12.35 9.93
CA ASP A 92 -5.81 -12.44 10.07
C ASP A 92 -6.28 -12.68 11.51
N LEU A 93 -5.45 -13.24 12.36
CA LEU A 93 -5.69 -13.47 13.78
C LEU A 93 -6.93 -14.33 14.11
N SER A 94 -7.50 -15.03 13.11
CA SER A 94 -8.61 -15.99 13.29
C SER A 94 -8.16 -17.40 13.70
N GLY A 95 -6.86 -17.61 13.91
CA GLY A 95 -6.27 -18.93 14.16
C GLY A 95 -5.92 -19.71 12.88
N ALA A 96 -6.14 -19.15 11.70
CA ALA A 96 -5.74 -19.76 10.42
C ALA A 96 -4.24 -19.67 10.14
N GLY A 97 -3.56 -18.73 10.78
CA GLY A 97 -2.12 -18.50 10.80
C GLY A 97 -1.66 -18.08 12.19
N SER A 98 -0.37 -17.78 12.34
CA SER A 98 0.22 -17.38 13.61
C SER A 98 1.22 -16.24 13.39
N LEU A 99 0.88 -15.05 13.87
CA LEU A 99 1.74 -13.88 13.79
C LEU A 99 2.86 -13.97 14.83
N THR A 100 4.10 -14.09 14.38
CA THR A 100 5.30 -14.21 15.22
C THR A 100 6.40 -13.24 14.75
N SER A 101 7.44 -13.06 15.56
CA SER A 101 8.61 -12.25 15.19
C SER A 101 9.39 -12.81 13.99
N SER A 102 9.23 -14.10 13.67
CA SER A 102 9.89 -14.77 12.54
C SER A 102 9.00 -14.90 11.30
N SER A 103 7.69 -14.74 11.43
CA SER A 103 6.72 -14.87 10.33
C SER A 103 6.02 -13.55 9.98
N SER A 104 6.26 -12.49 10.71
CA SER A 104 5.67 -11.19 10.45
C SER A 104 6.24 -10.57 9.20
N ARG A 105 5.37 -10.23 8.26
CA ARG A 105 5.74 -9.53 7.03
C ARG A 105 5.87 -8.01 7.21
N SER A 106 5.74 -7.50 8.43
CA SER A 106 6.13 -6.13 8.81
C SER A 106 7.65 -5.90 8.76
N ASP A 107 8.44 -6.98 8.67
CA ASP A 107 9.87 -6.94 8.38
C ASP A 107 10.19 -6.20 7.07
N VAL A 108 9.29 -6.17 6.10
CA VAL A 108 9.45 -5.39 4.87
C VAL A 108 9.69 -3.91 5.18
N LEU A 109 8.90 -3.32 6.09
CA LEU A 109 9.11 -1.92 6.50
C LEU A 109 10.43 -1.76 7.25
N TRP A 110 10.63 -2.54 8.32
CA TRP A 110 11.81 -2.44 9.18
C TRP A 110 13.12 -2.56 8.39
N ASN A 111 13.22 -3.59 7.54
CA ASN A 111 14.46 -3.89 6.82
C ASN A 111 14.77 -2.89 5.71
N ASN A 112 13.78 -2.16 5.20
CA ASN A 112 13.99 -1.28 4.07
C ASN A 112 14.20 0.19 4.46
N VAL A 113 13.72 0.69 5.61
CA VAL A 113 13.70 2.14 5.83
C VAL A 113 14.91 2.68 6.60
N PHE A 114 15.53 1.93 7.49
CA PHE A 114 16.65 2.46 8.31
C PHE A 114 17.87 2.88 7.50
N THR A 115 18.16 2.18 6.38
CA THR A 115 19.24 2.58 5.47
C THR A 115 18.96 3.96 4.85
N TYR A 116 17.70 4.24 4.54
CA TYR A 116 17.29 5.51 3.92
C TYR A 116 17.15 6.63 4.95
N ILE A 117 16.76 6.32 6.18
CA ILE A 117 16.87 7.24 7.32
C ILE A 117 18.33 7.70 7.49
N ASN A 118 19.29 6.76 7.45
CA ASN A 118 20.70 7.09 7.52
C ASN A 118 21.17 7.93 6.32
N THR A 119 20.71 7.61 5.11
CA THR A 119 20.98 8.41 3.90
C THR A 119 20.43 9.84 4.06
N ALA A 120 19.21 9.99 4.56
CA ALA A 120 18.62 11.30 4.83
C ALA A 120 19.43 12.10 5.87
N SER A 121 19.89 11.43 6.95
CA SER A 121 20.78 12.04 7.94
C SER A 121 22.10 12.51 7.32
N GLY A 122 22.70 11.71 6.43
CA GLY A 122 23.90 12.08 5.70
C GLY A 122 23.71 13.32 4.81
N ILE A 123 22.58 13.41 4.12
CA ILE A 123 22.23 14.61 3.34
C ILE A 123 22.08 15.82 4.28
N ILE A 124 21.27 15.70 5.33
CA ILE A 124 20.98 16.81 6.26
C ILE A 124 22.26 17.37 6.90
N GLU A 125 23.16 16.52 7.36
CA GLU A 125 24.39 16.96 8.04
C GLU A 125 25.40 17.62 7.08
N ASN A 126 25.53 17.08 5.87
CA ASN A 126 26.61 17.50 4.98
C ASN A 126 26.19 18.58 3.99
N ALA A 127 24.94 18.61 3.55
CA ALA A 127 24.45 19.55 2.56
C ALA A 127 24.45 21.00 3.07
N VAL A 128 24.14 21.21 4.36
CA VAL A 128 24.22 22.55 4.97
C VAL A 128 25.63 23.12 4.88
N ALA A 129 26.66 22.31 5.20
CA ALA A 129 28.05 22.73 5.11
C ALA A 129 28.50 22.98 3.66
N ALA A 130 27.89 22.31 2.69
CA ALA A 130 28.14 22.49 1.28
C ALA A 130 27.38 23.67 0.64
N GLY A 131 26.55 24.38 1.42
CA GLY A 131 25.77 25.52 0.93
C GLY A 131 24.62 25.13 -0.02
N ILE A 132 24.10 23.90 0.09
CA ILE A 132 22.96 23.42 -0.68
C ILE A 132 21.69 24.10 -0.22
N ASP A 133 20.79 24.38 -1.15
CA ASP A 133 19.50 25.00 -0.88
C ASP A 133 18.65 24.21 0.13
N GLU A 134 18.11 24.91 1.14
CA GLU A 134 17.33 24.30 2.21
C GLU A 134 16.09 23.56 1.70
N SER A 135 15.54 23.93 0.54
CA SER A 135 14.41 23.21 -0.05
C SER A 135 14.76 21.77 -0.42
N LYS A 136 15.96 21.54 -0.94
CA LYS A 136 16.46 20.19 -1.23
C LYS A 136 16.76 19.41 0.05
N ILE A 137 17.35 20.06 1.06
CA ILE A 137 17.60 19.44 2.37
C ILE A 137 16.28 19.06 3.02
N SER A 138 15.25 19.86 2.84
CA SER A 138 13.90 19.61 3.36
C SER A 138 13.20 18.41 2.71
N GLU A 139 13.57 18.00 1.51
CA GLU A 139 13.13 16.70 0.96
C GLU A 139 13.70 15.54 1.79
N ALA A 140 14.98 15.59 2.16
CA ALA A 140 15.59 14.57 3.03
C ALA A 140 14.97 14.56 4.43
N ARG A 141 14.69 15.75 5.01
CA ARG A 141 13.97 15.85 6.29
C ARG A 141 12.59 15.22 6.22
N PHE A 142 11.85 15.51 5.14
CA PHE A 142 10.55 14.91 4.92
C PHE A 142 10.64 13.38 4.93
N PHE A 143 11.57 12.78 4.16
CA PHE A 143 11.69 11.32 4.10
C PHE A 143 12.13 10.71 5.43
N ARG A 144 13.04 11.35 6.16
CA ARG A 144 13.43 10.87 7.49
C ARG A 144 12.24 10.84 8.46
N ALA A 145 11.48 11.90 8.50
CA ALA A 145 10.28 11.97 9.32
C ALA A 145 9.18 11.00 8.86
N PHE A 146 8.97 10.87 7.56
CA PHE A 146 8.03 9.94 6.96
C PHE A 146 8.33 8.48 7.35
N ASP A 147 9.58 8.08 7.24
CA ASP A 147 10.01 6.73 7.60
C ASP A 147 9.88 6.47 9.10
N TYR A 148 10.31 7.41 9.95
CA TYR A 148 10.09 7.30 11.39
C TYR A 148 8.62 7.27 11.78
N PHE A 149 7.76 8.02 11.10
CA PHE A 149 6.33 7.99 11.34
C PHE A 149 5.73 6.61 11.03
N ASN A 150 6.11 6.00 9.90
CA ASN A 150 5.68 4.65 9.56
C ASN A 150 6.21 3.60 10.56
N LEU A 151 7.46 3.74 11.01
CA LEU A 151 8.06 2.85 12.00
C LEU A 151 7.35 2.95 13.36
N VAL A 152 7.15 4.17 13.90
CA VAL A 152 6.62 4.35 15.26
C VAL A 152 5.16 3.90 15.36
N ARG A 153 4.33 4.15 14.34
CA ARG A 153 2.94 3.68 14.33
C ARG A 153 2.80 2.16 14.11
N THR A 154 3.86 1.51 13.60
CA THR A 154 3.88 0.06 13.38
C THR A 154 4.48 -0.69 14.57
N PHE A 155 5.60 -0.22 15.12
CA PHE A 155 6.41 -0.97 16.10
C PHE A 155 6.42 -0.35 17.50
N GLY A 156 5.84 0.82 17.70
CA GLY A 156 6.03 1.63 18.90
C GLY A 156 7.35 2.38 18.87
N GLY A 157 8.00 2.59 20.00
CA GLY A 157 9.30 3.25 20.04
C GLY A 157 10.37 2.51 19.24
N VAL A 158 11.24 3.24 18.56
CA VAL A 158 12.28 2.73 17.68
C VAL A 158 13.59 3.48 17.91
N PRO A 159 14.76 2.94 17.50
CA PRO A 159 16.03 3.61 17.74
C PRO A 159 16.17 4.88 16.88
N LEU A 160 16.70 5.93 17.49
CA LEU A 160 17.13 7.17 16.84
C LEU A 160 18.65 7.24 16.68
N ASP A 161 19.40 6.42 17.39
CA ASP A 161 20.86 6.36 17.38
C ASP A 161 21.34 5.03 16.82
N PHE A 162 22.20 5.10 15.82
CA PHE A 162 22.84 3.94 15.19
C PHE A 162 24.34 3.85 15.51
N GLY A 163 24.77 4.47 16.61
CA GLY A 163 26.16 4.44 17.09
C GLY A 163 26.96 5.71 16.82
N SER A 164 26.36 6.72 16.17
CA SER A 164 27.00 8.03 15.91
C SER A 164 26.33 9.17 16.67
N GLY A 165 25.26 8.91 17.41
CA GLY A 165 24.40 9.86 18.08
C GLY A 165 22.99 9.90 17.48
N GLU A 166 22.03 10.45 18.23
CA GLU A 166 20.63 10.53 17.80
C GLU A 166 20.52 11.29 16.45
N LEU A 167 19.90 10.66 15.47
CA LEU A 167 19.65 11.17 14.11
C LEU A 167 20.92 11.50 13.31
N ALA A 168 22.10 11.20 13.83
CA ALA A 168 23.37 11.47 13.17
C ALA A 168 23.63 10.46 12.04
N PHE A 169 24.34 10.94 11.00
CA PHE A 169 24.79 10.06 9.93
C PHE A 169 25.81 9.05 10.46
N ASN A 170 25.57 7.77 10.20
CA ASN A 170 26.46 6.69 10.61
C ASN A 170 27.15 6.06 9.39
N ALA A 171 28.45 6.28 9.29
CA ALA A 171 29.31 5.64 8.27
C ALA A 171 29.88 4.29 8.74
N THR A 172 29.73 3.95 10.02
CA THR A 172 30.27 2.72 10.62
C THR A 172 29.11 1.84 11.09
N PRO A 173 28.95 0.61 10.59
CA PRO A 173 27.89 -0.27 11.05
C PRO A 173 27.98 -0.51 12.57
N SER A 174 26.90 -0.17 13.29
CA SER A 174 26.76 -0.49 14.70
C SER A 174 25.92 -1.74 14.88
N ARG A 175 26.31 -2.59 15.83
CA ARG A 175 25.52 -3.74 16.28
C ARG A 175 24.86 -3.53 17.62
N THR A 176 24.92 -2.33 18.14
CA THR A 176 24.21 -1.94 19.36
C THR A 176 23.02 -1.08 18.98
N SER A 177 21.90 -1.28 19.67
CA SER A 177 20.71 -0.50 19.43
C SER A 177 19.89 -0.39 20.71
N VAL A 178 19.37 0.82 20.98
CA VAL A 178 18.43 1.08 22.08
C VAL A 178 17.20 1.71 21.49
N ARG A 179 16.01 1.22 21.85
CA ARG A 179 14.75 1.80 21.39
C ARG A 179 14.44 3.06 22.19
N ASN A 180 14.22 4.15 21.48
CA ASN A 180 13.64 5.36 22.04
C ASN A 180 12.15 5.15 22.31
N THR A 181 11.57 5.92 23.20
CA THR A 181 10.14 5.88 23.49
C THR A 181 9.32 6.54 22.38
N VAL A 182 8.03 6.26 22.31
CA VAL A 182 7.13 6.86 21.31
C VAL A 182 7.18 8.39 21.35
N PRO A 183 7.06 9.08 22.53
CA PRO A 183 7.19 10.54 22.58
C PRO A 183 8.52 11.06 22.04
N GLU A 184 9.63 10.40 22.36
CA GLU A 184 10.95 10.81 21.84
C GLU A 184 11.02 10.72 20.32
N VAL A 185 10.46 9.66 19.71
CA VAL A 185 10.45 9.54 18.25
C VAL A 185 9.64 10.66 17.60
N TYR A 186 8.48 11.00 18.16
CA TYR A 186 7.67 12.10 17.63
C TYR A 186 8.33 13.45 17.80
N THR A 187 8.81 13.77 19.01
CA THR A 187 9.28 15.13 19.36
C THR A 187 10.72 15.40 18.90
N LYS A 188 11.56 14.36 18.77
CA LYS A 188 12.94 14.52 18.30
C LYS A 188 13.11 14.35 16.79
N ALA A 189 12.37 13.43 16.15
CA ALA A 189 12.57 13.06 14.75
C ALA A 189 11.44 13.55 13.84
N ILE A 190 10.17 13.26 14.18
CA ILE A 190 9.06 13.46 13.24
C ILE A 190 8.65 14.94 13.16
N PHE A 191 8.26 15.54 14.29
CA PHE A 191 7.75 16.91 14.30
C PHE A 191 8.79 17.94 13.85
N PRO A 192 10.05 17.93 14.35
CA PRO A 192 11.03 18.92 13.93
C PRO A 192 11.30 18.88 12.44
N ASP A 193 11.49 17.70 11.88
CA ASP A 193 11.78 17.54 10.46
C ASP A 193 10.60 17.93 9.58
N LEU A 194 9.35 17.55 9.94
CA LEU A 194 8.16 17.96 9.17
C LEU A 194 7.86 19.46 9.28
N ILE A 195 8.06 20.08 10.43
CA ILE A 195 7.89 21.53 10.60
C ILE A 195 8.87 22.28 9.69
N ILE A 196 10.14 21.87 9.66
CA ILE A 196 11.15 22.46 8.77
C ILE A 196 10.79 22.19 7.31
N ALA A 197 10.33 20.98 6.98
CA ALA A 197 9.89 20.64 5.62
C ALA A 197 8.71 21.51 5.16
N VAL A 198 7.70 21.71 6.01
CA VAL A 198 6.56 22.63 5.73
C VAL A 198 7.04 24.06 5.50
N ALA A 199 8.04 24.52 6.25
CA ALA A 199 8.56 25.88 6.11
C ALA A 199 9.30 26.09 4.78
N ASN A 200 10.09 25.11 4.33
CA ASN A 200 11.09 25.30 3.28
C ASN A 200 10.79 24.59 1.95
N LEU A 201 9.94 23.55 1.94
CA LEU A 201 9.57 22.92 0.67
C LEU A 201 8.78 23.88 -0.24
N PRO A 202 8.95 23.77 -1.57
CA PRO A 202 8.24 24.62 -2.50
C PRO A 202 6.74 24.22 -2.59
N GLU A 203 5.90 25.15 -3.04
CA GLU A 203 4.47 24.85 -3.33
C GLU A 203 4.30 23.93 -4.54
N ALA A 204 5.17 24.04 -5.55
CA ALA A 204 5.18 23.19 -6.72
C ALA A 204 6.38 22.22 -6.68
N PRO A 205 6.22 20.96 -7.16
CA PRO A 205 7.31 20.01 -7.12
C PRO A 205 8.45 20.45 -8.07
N ARG A 206 9.72 20.33 -7.64
CA ARG A 206 10.89 20.65 -8.49
C ARG A 206 11.01 19.72 -9.69
N THR A 207 10.58 18.48 -9.55
CA THR A 207 10.44 17.46 -10.60
C THR A 207 9.15 16.68 -10.34
N THR A 208 8.59 16.04 -11.35
CA THR A 208 7.38 15.23 -11.20
C THR A 208 7.53 14.23 -10.05
N GLY A 209 6.59 14.26 -9.11
CA GLY A 209 6.59 13.37 -7.94
C GLY A 209 7.47 13.85 -6.76
N ALA A 210 8.22 14.94 -6.91
CA ALA A 210 8.96 15.50 -5.77
C ALA A 210 7.99 16.04 -4.70
N VAL A 211 8.35 15.85 -3.43
CA VAL A 211 7.55 16.30 -2.30
C VAL A 211 7.46 17.82 -2.27
N THR A 212 6.31 18.31 -1.83
CA THR A 212 5.98 19.74 -1.74
C THR A 212 5.55 20.10 -0.33
N LYS A 213 5.35 21.37 -0.11
CA LYS A 213 4.81 21.89 1.15
C LYS A 213 3.46 21.23 1.51
N THR A 214 2.56 21.03 0.54
CA THR A 214 1.26 20.39 0.78
C THR A 214 1.41 18.94 1.20
N VAL A 215 2.36 18.19 0.62
CA VAL A 215 2.68 16.82 1.04
C VAL A 215 3.20 16.81 2.48
N ALA A 216 4.11 17.71 2.82
CA ALA A 216 4.63 17.83 4.19
C ALA A 216 3.54 18.23 5.20
N ARG A 217 2.63 19.15 4.84
CA ARG A 217 1.46 19.53 5.68
C ARG A 217 0.55 18.33 5.93
N LYS A 218 0.28 17.48 4.91
CA LYS A 218 -0.52 16.27 5.08
C LYS A 218 0.09 15.34 6.14
N TYR A 219 1.39 15.07 6.03
CA TYR A 219 2.05 14.18 6.99
C TYR A 219 2.22 14.78 8.37
N LEU A 220 2.44 16.09 8.48
CA LEU A 220 2.47 16.76 9.77
C LEU A 220 1.09 16.74 10.46
N ALA A 221 0.02 16.99 9.70
CA ALA A 221 -1.34 16.89 10.22
C ALA A 221 -1.69 15.46 10.68
N GLU A 222 -1.34 14.44 9.89
CA GLU A 222 -1.57 13.04 10.24
C GLU A 222 -0.73 12.61 11.46
N ALA A 223 0.53 13.06 11.54
CA ALA A 223 1.40 12.79 12.68
C ALA A 223 0.86 13.41 13.97
N TYR A 224 0.41 14.65 13.93
CA TYR A 224 -0.26 15.30 15.06
C TYR A 224 -1.55 14.56 15.46
N LEU A 225 -2.40 14.22 14.50
CA LEU A 225 -3.61 13.45 14.76
C LEU A 225 -3.31 12.11 15.43
N THR A 226 -2.32 11.39 14.92
CA THR A 226 -1.94 10.06 15.43
C THR A 226 -1.37 10.17 16.84
N TYR A 227 -0.52 11.16 17.09
CA TYR A 227 0.06 11.38 18.41
C TYR A 227 -0.97 11.86 19.44
N ALA A 228 -1.94 12.67 19.02
CA ALA A 228 -3.08 13.07 19.86
C ALA A 228 -3.86 11.85 20.38
N TRP A 229 -4.18 10.90 19.50
CA TRP A 229 -4.82 9.65 19.88
C TRP A 229 -3.93 8.80 20.79
N TRP A 230 -2.63 8.78 20.54
CA TRP A 230 -1.69 8.05 21.39
C TRP A 230 -1.65 8.64 22.80
N LEU A 231 -1.66 9.97 22.96
CA LEU A 231 -1.71 10.64 24.25
C LEU A 231 -3.02 10.38 25.00
N GLU A 232 -4.17 10.45 24.29
CA GLU A 232 -5.50 10.26 24.89
C GLU A 232 -5.72 8.82 25.35
N ASN A 233 -5.29 7.86 24.58
CA ASN A 233 -5.34 6.41 24.85
C ASN A 233 -6.66 5.90 25.43
N PRO A 234 -7.80 6.08 24.75
CA PRO A 234 -9.14 5.83 25.34
C PRO A 234 -9.41 4.36 25.68
N LYS A 235 -8.70 3.42 25.07
CA LYS A 235 -8.86 1.97 25.32
C LYS A 235 -7.71 1.36 26.13
N ASN A 236 -6.81 2.19 26.69
CA ASN A 236 -5.65 1.76 27.46
C ASN A 236 -4.73 0.77 26.70
N ILE A 237 -4.52 1.01 25.42
CA ILE A 237 -3.60 0.22 24.60
C ILE A 237 -2.17 0.39 25.16
N PRO A 238 -1.42 -0.70 25.40
CA PRO A 238 -0.05 -0.59 25.88
C PRO A 238 0.88 0.08 24.88
N THR A 239 1.97 0.66 25.37
CA THR A 239 3.05 1.23 24.57
C THR A 239 4.36 0.55 24.89
N TYR A 240 5.27 0.46 23.92
CA TYR A 240 6.56 -0.13 24.17
C TYR A 240 7.66 0.58 23.33
N PRO A 241 8.86 0.87 23.90
CA PRO A 241 9.20 0.72 25.34
C PRO A 241 8.19 1.40 26.26
N GLU A 242 7.96 0.81 27.42
CA GLU A 242 7.02 1.35 28.40
C GLU A 242 7.45 2.78 28.78
N CYS A 243 6.52 3.71 28.71
CA CYS A 243 6.76 5.08 29.08
C CYS A 243 5.45 5.75 29.52
N SER A 244 5.58 6.88 30.19
CA SER A 244 4.45 7.76 30.47
C SER A 244 3.88 8.34 29.18
N ARG A 245 2.54 8.41 29.07
CA ARG A 245 1.87 9.08 27.96
C ARG A 245 1.76 10.59 28.20
N VAL A 246 2.94 11.19 28.37
CA VAL A 246 3.11 12.63 28.59
C VAL A 246 4.00 13.15 27.48
N ASP A 247 3.57 14.24 26.87
CA ASP A 247 4.35 14.91 25.87
C ASP A 247 5.56 15.64 26.49
N PRO A 248 6.79 15.43 26.02
CA PRO A 248 7.97 16.13 26.52
C PRO A 248 7.90 17.66 26.38
N ASP A 249 7.19 18.17 25.38
CA ASP A 249 7.01 19.59 25.11
C ASP A 249 5.85 20.21 25.92
N GLY A 250 5.13 19.37 26.70
CA GLY A 250 4.11 19.81 27.64
C GLY A 250 2.73 20.07 27.05
N HIS A 251 2.47 19.62 25.81
CA HIS A 251 1.17 19.73 25.18
C HIS A 251 0.29 18.50 25.49
N ASP A 252 -1.02 18.70 25.48
CA ASP A 252 -2.00 17.62 25.64
C ASP A 252 -2.58 17.15 24.28
N ALA A 253 -3.41 16.11 24.33
CA ALA A 253 -4.05 15.58 23.14
C ALA A 253 -4.94 16.62 22.42
N ALA A 254 -5.62 17.48 23.18
CA ALA A 254 -6.50 18.51 22.62
C ALA A 254 -5.70 19.53 21.79
N TRP A 255 -4.51 19.91 22.26
CA TRP A 255 -3.61 20.77 21.51
C TRP A 255 -3.20 20.13 20.19
N TYR A 256 -2.81 18.85 20.19
CA TYR A 256 -2.41 18.15 18.97
C TYR A 256 -3.58 17.93 18.01
N PHE A 257 -4.80 17.65 18.48
CA PHE A 257 -5.99 17.64 17.62
C PHE A 257 -6.23 18.99 16.96
N GLN A 258 -6.03 20.10 17.69
CA GLN A 258 -6.16 21.44 17.11
C GLN A 258 -5.12 21.69 16.04
N GLN A 259 -3.84 21.32 16.28
CA GLN A 259 -2.79 21.47 15.28
C GLN A 259 -3.04 20.63 14.02
N ALA A 260 -3.49 19.39 14.19
CA ALA A 260 -3.86 18.51 13.07
C ALA A 260 -4.96 19.14 12.21
N TYR A 261 -5.99 19.69 12.85
CA TYR A 261 -7.07 20.40 12.18
C TYR A 261 -6.57 21.62 11.42
N ASP A 262 -5.82 22.48 12.09
CA ASP A 262 -5.39 23.76 11.52
C ASP A 262 -4.50 23.57 10.30
N ILE A 263 -3.54 22.64 10.37
CA ILE A 263 -2.62 22.34 9.25
C ILE A 263 -3.35 21.66 8.10
N ALA A 264 -4.26 20.73 8.38
CA ALA A 264 -5.03 20.07 7.33
C ALA A 264 -5.93 21.07 6.59
N VAL A 265 -6.63 21.96 7.32
CA VAL A 265 -7.46 23.01 6.72
C VAL A 265 -6.60 24.04 5.96
N GLU A 266 -5.42 24.40 6.49
CA GLU A 266 -4.47 25.26 5.76
C GLU A 266 -4.04 24.64 4.43
N ALA A 267 -3.74 23.34 4.41
CA ALA A 267 -3.39 22.61 3.18
C ALA A 267 -4.56 22.56 2.17
N ILE A 268 -5.80 22.40 2.65
CA ILE A 268 -7.00 22.46 1.81
C ILE A 268 -7.18 23.86 1.20
N GLN A 269 -6.95 24.91 1.97
CA GLN A 269 -7.08 26.30 1.53
C GLN A 269 -5.95 26.75 0.59
N ASN A 270 -4.76 26.17 0.74
CA ASN A 270 -3.55 26.49 -0.02
C ASN A 270 -2.96 25.17 -0.61
N PRO A 271 -3.64 24.55 -1.58
CA PRO A 271 -3.30 23.22 -2.02
C PRO A 271 -2.07 23.15 -2.94
N GLY A 272 -1.57 24.29 -3.44
CA GLY A 272 -0.58 24.29 -4.52
C GLY A 272 -1.15 23.69 -5.80
N PRO A 273 -0.45 22.73 -6.46
CA PRO A 273 -0.94 22.12 -7.69
C PRO A 273 -1.97 21.01 -7.45
N TYR A 274 -2.29 20.71 -6.20
CA TYR A 274 -3.15 19.58 -5.83
C TYR A 274 -4.61 19.99 -5.67
N GLY A 275 -5.48 18.98 -5.65
CA GLY A 275 -6.92 19.15 -5.45
C GLY A 275 -7.65 17.86 -5.70
N LEU A 276 -8.95 17.82 -5.41
CA LEU A 276 -9.78 16.67 -5.71
C LEU A 276 -9.99 16.51 -7.21
N CYS A 277 -10.01 15.28 -7.70
CA CYS A 277 -10.53 14.95 -9.01
C CYS A 277 -12.03 15.26 -9.07
N GLU A 278 -12.56 15.47 -10.26
CA GLU A 278 -13.95 15.87 -10.43
C GLU A 278 -14.91 14.74 -10.07
N THR A 279 -14.57 13.53 -10.48
CA THR A 279 -15.29 12.30 -10.12
C THR A 279 -14.36 11.31 -9.43
N PHE A 280 -14.92 10.30 -8.77
CA PHE A 280 -14.12 9.23 -8.19
C PHE A 280 -13.53 8.31 -9.28
N TYR A 281 -14.15 8.20 -10.44
CA TYR A 281 -13.62 7.47 -11.59
C TYR A 281 -12.30 8.08 -12.09
N ASP A 282 -12.24 9.41 -12.20
CA ASP A 282 -11.02 10.12 -12.61
C ASP A 282 -9.84 9.86 -11.69
N LEU A 283 -10.11 9.58 -10.42
CA LEU A 283 -9.10 9.26 -9.43
C LEU A 283 -8.46 7.88 -9.67
N THR A 284 -9.24 6.90 -10.10
CA THR A 284 -8.87 5.47 -10.06
C THR A 284 -8.49 4.90 -11.42
N THR A 285 -8.88 5.56 -12.51
CA THR A 285 -8.61 5.04 -13.85
C THR A 285 -7.12 5.05 -14.22
N TYR A 286 -6.66 3.98 -14.85
CA TYR A 286 -5.32 3.89 -15.41
C TYR A 286 -4.95 5.07 -16.32
N ALA A 287 -5.91 5.56 -17.12
CA ALA A 287 -5.67 6.66 -18.06
C ALA A 287 -5.32 8.00 -17.38
N ASN A 288 -5.56 8.13 -16.08
CA ASN A 288 -5.33 9.37 -15.32
C ASN A 288 -4.42 9.16 -14.10
N GLU A 289 -3.39 8.36 -14.25
CA GLU A 289 -2.39 8.15 -13.19
C GLU A 289 -1.61 9.44 -12.88
N ARG A 290 -1.09 9.53 -11.66
CA ARG A 290 -0.33 10.71 -11.17
C ARG A 290 -1.13 12.02 -11.32
N ASN A 291 -2.45 11.93 -11.14
CA ASN A 291 -3.35 13.08 -11.22
C ASN A 291 -3.16 14.04 -10.03
N LYS A 292 -3.86 15.18 -10.10
CA LYS A 292 -3.73 16.25 -9.10
C LYS A 292 -4.14 15.87 -7.67
N GLU A 293 -4.83 14.74 -7.46
CA GLU A 293 -5.18 14.27 -6.12
C GLU A 293 -4.08 13.43 -5.47
N MET A 294 -3.12 12.93 -6.26
CA MET A 294 -2.02 12.13 -5.76
C MET A 294 -0.93 13.01 -5.14
N LEU A 295 -0.78 12.93 -3.82
CA LEU A 295 0.24 13.68 -3.07
C LEU A 295 1.59 12.98 -3.06
N LEU A 296 1.59 11.66 -2.86
CA LEU A 296 2.80 10.85 -2.80
C LEU A 296 2.52 9.46 -3.37
N TRP A 297 3.45 8.94 -4.15
CA TRP A 297 3.37 7.60 -4.72
C TRP A 297 4.73 6.92 -4.83
N ALA A 298 4.75 5.60 -4.80
CA ALA A 298 5.90 4.81 -5.22
C ALA A 298 5.83 4.62 -6.74
N ASP A 299 6.88 5.01 -7.43
CA ASP A 299 6.93 4.95 -8.89
C ASP A 299 7.43 3.58 -9.37
N HIS A 300 6.53 2.81 -9.99
CA HIS A 300 6.81 1.51 -10.59
C HIS A 300 6.77 1.64 -12.11
N THR A 301 7.60 2.49 -12.69
CA THR A 301 7.61 2.74 -14.13
C THR A 301 8.25 1.59 -14.92
N GLY A 302 7.61 1.19 -16.02
CA GLY A 302 8.17 0.24 -16.98
C GLY A 302 9.21 0.84 -17.92
N ASP A 303 9.39 2.16 -17.90
CA ASP A 303 10.22 2.88 -18.87
C ASP A 303 11.73 2.83 -18.52
N SER A 304 12.09 2.26 -17.41
CA SER A 304 13.47 2.28 -16.93
C SER A 304 13.92 0.94 -16.34
N GLU A 305 14.56 0.13 -17.16
CA GLU A 305 15.31 -1.04 -16.70
C GLU A 305 16.34 -0.70 -15.60
N GLN A 306 16.79 0.54 -15.55
CA GLN A 306 17.76 1.01 -14.56
C GLN A 306 17.16 1.27 -13.18
N TYR A 307 15.89 1.67 -13.10
CA TYR A 307 15.24 2.02 -11.84
C TYR A 307 14.50 0.86 -11.20
N ASN A 308 14.05 -0.09 -12.01
CA ASN A 308 13.18 -1.17 -11.56
C ASN A 308 13.87 -2.54 -11.46
N GLY A 309 15.17 -2.60 -11.70
CA GLY A 309 15.87 -3.88 -11.86
C GLY A 309 15.55 -4.55 -13.19
N SER A 310 16.38 -5.50 -13.63
CA SER A 310 16.20 -6.13 -14.93
C SER A 310 15.03 -7.11 -14.93
N ALA A 311 14.03 -6.86 -15.75
CA ALA A 311 13.01 -7.84 -16.13
C ALA A 311 13.63 -9.08 -16.82
N GLU A 312 14.87 -8.99 -17.27
CA GLU A 312 15.60 -10.04 -17.98
C GLU A 312 16.11 -11.18 -17.10
N SER A 313 16.21 -11.00 -15.81
CA SER A 313 16.55 -12.11 -14.94
C SER A 313 15.37 -13.06 -14.80
N GLY A 314 15.00 -13.83 -15.80
CA GLY A 314 13.93 -14.84 -15.82
C GLY A 314 13.89 -15.80 -14.61
N GLY A 315 14.40 -15.35 -13.51
CA GLY A 315 14.31 -15.93 -12.19
C GLY A 315 13.23 -15.25 -11.40
N SER A 316 12.49 -16.02 -10.70
CA SER A 316 11.63 -15.71 -9.57
C SER A 316 11.49 -14.20 -9.35
N TYR A 317 10.42 -13.60 -9.84
CA TYR A 317 10.08 -12.21 -9.52
C TYR A 317 10.17 -12.08 -8.03
N GLY A 318 11.13 -11.29 -7.59
CA GLY A 318 11.39 -11.09 -6.18
C GLY A 318 10.35 -10.20 -5.53
N TRP A 319 9.09 -10.53 -5.69
CA TRP A 319 7.98 -9.84 -5.02
C TRP A 319 8.16 -9.75 -3.50
N ALA A 320 9.10 -10.51 -2.98
CA ALA A 320 9.59 -10.45 -1.62
C ALA A 320 10.91 -9.66 -1.47
N ASN A 321 11.59 -9.27 -2.52
CA ASN A 321 12.97 -8.78 -2.45
C ASN A 321 13.15 -7.29 -2.74
N GLY A 322 12.09 -6.53 -2.95
CA GLY A 322 12.18 -5.09 -3.18
C GLY A 322 12.86 -4.66 -4.50
N ASN A 323 13.36 -5.62 -5.28
CA ASN A 323 14.04 -5.36 -6.56
C ASN A 323 13.15 -5.63 -7.78
N SER A 324 11.86 -5.94 -7.54
CA SER A 324 10.91 -6.13 -8.63
C SER A 324 10.41 -4.79 -9.12
N PRO A 325 10.29 -4.60 -10.45
CA PRO A 325 9.63 -3.43 -11.00
C PRO A 325 8.12 -3.39 -10.70
N ASP A 326 7.55 -4.51 -10.26
CA ASP A 326 6.12 -4.71 -10.21
C ASP A 326 5.48 -4.14 -8.94
N ASN A 327 4.34 -3.48 -9.13
CA ASN A 327 3.38 -3.23 -8.08
C ASN A 327 2.47 -4.46 -7.95
N PHE A 328 2.63 -5.23 -6.88
CA PHE A 328 1.89 -6.47 -6.64
C PHE A 328 0.54 -6.27 -5.96
N ALA A 329 0.20 -5.07 -5.52
CA ALA A 329 -0.99 -4.82 -4.72
C ALA A 329 -2.27 -5.35 -5.39
N GLY A 330 -2.48 -5.07 -6.67
CA GLY A 330 -3.66 -5.52 -7.41
C GLY A 330 -3.78 -7.04 -7.54
N TRP A 331 -2.67 -7.78 -7.46
CA TRP A 331 -2.70 -9.24 -7.59
C TRP A 331 -3.20 -9.92 -6.31
N MET A 332 -3.01 -9.28 -5.16
CA MET A 332 -3.36 -9.84 -3.87
C MET A 332 -4.85 -10.13 -3.74
N SER A 333 -5.69 -9.25 -4.26
CA SER A 333 -7.14 -9.29 -4.14
C SER A 333 -7.87 -9.78 -5.39
N ALA A 334 -7.18 -10.43 -6.33
CA ALA A 334 -7.82 -11.03 -7.50
C ALA A 334 -8.03 -12.54 -7.27
N TRP A 335 -9.29 -12.99 -7.37
CA TRP A 335 -9.63 -14.42 -7.29
C TRP A 335 -9.40 -15.14 -8.61
N ASN A 336 -9.42 -16.48 -8.60
CA ASN A 336 -9.10 -17.29 -9.77
C ASN A 336 -10.28 -17.38 -10.77
N TYR A 337 -10.68 -16.24 -11.32
CA TYR A 337 -11.75 -16.11 -12.31
C TYR A 337 -11.51 -16.93 -13.60
N PRO A 338 -10.26 -17.21 -14.07
CA PRO A 338 -10.05 -18.04 -15.24
C PRO A 338 -10.49 -19.51 -15.06
N ASN A 339 -10.74 -19.96 -13.84
CA ASN A 339 -11.31 -21.29 -13.59
C ASN A 339 -12.80 -21.37 -13.95
N MET A 340 -13.46 -20.25 -14.21
CA MET A 340 -14.86 -20.20 -14.59
C MET A 340 -15.09 -20.97 -15.91
N GLN A 341 -16.21 -21.69 -15.98
CA GLN A 341 -16.56 -22.49 -17.14
C GLN A 341 -17.98 -22.19 -17.60
N MET A 342 -18.17 -22.22 -18.92
CA MET A 342 -19.47 -22.29 -19.60
C MET A 342 -19.39 -23.34 -20.70
N SER A 343 -20.51 -23.67 -21.37
CA SER A 343 -20.54 -24.60 -22.48
C SER A 343 -20.61 -23.86 -23.82
N ASP A 344 -19.95 -24.40 -24.85
CA ASP A 344 -20.25 -24.01 -26.24
C ASP A 344 -21.55 -24.66 -26.76
N ALA A 345 -21.87 -24.44 -28.02
CA ALA A 345 -23.07 -25.01 -28.67
C ALA A 345 -23.09 -26.55 -28.70
N GLU A 346 -21.92 -27.17 -28.71
CA GLU A 346 -21.73 -28.61 -28.74
C GLU A 346 -21.69 -29.25 -27.34
N GLY A 347 -21.74 -28.40 -26.29
CA GLY A 347 -21.67 -28.84 -24.89
C GLY A 347 -20.25 -29.03 -24.35
N ASN A 348 -19.20 -28.60 -25.09
CA ASN A 348 -17.85 -28.63 -24.59
C ASN A 348 -17.64 -27.53 -23.56
N SER A 349 -16.76 -27.77 -22.58
CA SER A 349 -16.43 -26.79 -21.53
C SER A 349 -15.45 -25.72 -22.02
N ILE A 350 -15.82 -24.48 -21.88
CA ILE A 350 -15.06 -23.28 -22.28
C ILE A 350 -14.71 -22.46 -21.04
N ALA A 351 -13.47 -21.97 -20.95
CA ALA A 351 -13.09 -20.93 -20.01
C ALA A 351 -13.40 -19.55 -20.63
N PRO A 352 -14.54 -18.94 -20.32
CA PRO A 352 -15.01 -17.78 -21.06
C PRO A 352 -14.32 -16.49 -20.65
N VAL A 353 -13.72 -16.43 -19.45
CA VAL A 353 -12.94 -15.27 -19.00
C VAL A 353 -11.50 -15.69 -18.84
N GLN A 354 -10.69 -15.27 -19.78
CA GLN A 354 -9.26 -15.54 -19.78
C GLN A 354 -8.52 -14.44 -19.02
N ARG A 355 -7.36 -14.80 -18.48
CA ARG A 355 -6.49 -13.85 -17.81
C ARG A 355 -5.95 -12.83 -18.81
N GLU A 356 -6.04 -11.57 -18.45
CA GLU A 356 -5.57 -10.44 -19.24
C GLU A 356 -4.92 -9.38 -18.35
N ALA A 357 -3.88 -8.69 -18.87
CA ALA A 357 -3.18 -7.63 -18.16
C ALA A 357 -3.88 -6.29 -18.38
N ILE A 358 -5.05 -6.16 -17.80
CA ILE A 358 -5.91 -4.96 -17.82
C ILE A 358 -6.38 -4.65 -16.40
N GLN A 359 -6.84 -3.42 -16.17
CA GLN A 359 -7.19 -2.95 -14.83
C GLN A 359 -8.23 -3.83 -14.11
N PRO A 360 -9.30 -4.31 -14.74
CA PRO A 360 -10.33 -5.10 -14.06
C PRO A 360 -9.93 -6.56 -13.78
N LEU A 361 -8.92 -7.10 -14.42
CA LEU A 361 -8.61 -8.53 -14.36
C LEU A 361 -7.26 -8.84 -13.68
N GLY A 362 -6.16 -8.66 -14.37
CA GLY A 362 -4.84 -8.93 -13.85
C GLY A 362 -4.57 -10.38 -13.46
N ARG A 363 -3.53 -10.60 -12.67
CA ARG A 363 -3.14 -11.93 -12.21
C ARG A 363 -3.91 -12.35 -10.95
N PRO A 364 -4.60 -13.50 -10.98
CA PRO A 364 -5.35 -13.99 -9.83
C PRO A 364 -4.44 -14.71 -8.82
N TRP A 365 -4.00 -14.03 -7.78
CA TRP A 365 -3.23 -14.66 -6.70
C TRP A 365 -4.08 -15.16 -5.55
N THR A 366 -5.29 -14.63 -5.38
CA THR A 366 -6.27 -15.08 -4.37
C THR A 366 -5.67 -15.11 -2.95
N ARG A 367 -4.90 -14.09 -2.58
CA ARG A 367 -4.25 -14.01 -1.27
C ARG A 367 -5.10 -13.32 -0.23
N MET A 368 -5.86 -12.31 -0.67
CA MET A 368 -6.73 -11.48 0.17
C MET A 368 -8.13 -11.51 -0.40
N ALA A 369 -9.13 -11.60 0.45
CA ALA A 369 -10.54 -11.54 0.09
C ALA A 369 -11.22 -10.45 0.93
N PRO A 370 -12.05 -9.58 0.32
CA PRO A 370 -12.85 -8.62 1.07
C PRO A 370 -13.85 -9.36 1.95
N THR A 371 -14.17 -8.81 3.12
CA THR A 371 -15.24 -9.34 3.96
C THR A 371 -16.59 -8.94 3.39
N ILE A 372 -17.65 -9.69 3.68
CA ILE A 372 -19.01 -9.31 3.29
C ILE A 372 -19.38 -7.99 3.95
N ASP A 373 -19.03 -7.83 5.23
CA ASP A 373 -19.34 -6.62 6.01
C ASP A 373 -18.69 -5.37 5.39
N ALA A 374 -17.51 -5.48 4.83
CA ALA A 374 -16.85 -4.39 4.11
C ALA A 374 -17.57 -4.03 2.80
N ILE A 375 -18.02 -5.01 2.04
CA ILE A 375 -18.80 -4.78 0.81
C ILE A 375 -20.16 -4.13 1.12
N GLU A 376 -20.78 -4.49 2.24
CA GLU A 376 -22.03 -3.88 2.72
C GLU A 376 -21.83 -2.47 3.28
N ASN A 377 -20.61 -2.10 3.72
CA ASN A 377 -20.31 -0.73 4.12
C ASN A 377 -20.40 0.28 2.97
N PHE A 378 -20.33 -0.18 1.73
CA PHE A 378 -20.68 0.63 0.56
C PHE A 378 -22.20 0.70 0.42
N THR A 379 -22.80 1.63 1.15
CA THR A 379 -24.24 1.92 1.09
C THR A 379 -24.56 2.81 -0.10
N ASP A 380 -25.84 2.89 -0.47
CA ASP A 380 -26.32 3.76 -1.57
C ASP A 380 -25.57 3.54 -2.89
N LYS A 381 -25.26 2.28 -3.24
CA LYS A 381 -24.45 1.91 -4.43
C LYS A 381 -25.04 2.42 -5.75
N ASP A 382 -26.32 2.76 -5.78
CA ASP A 382 -27.00 3.41 -6.89
C ASP A 382 -26.71 4.92 -7.00
N LYS A 383 -26.14 5.53 -5.94
CA LYS A 383 -25.88 6.99 -5.86
C LYS A 383 -24.41 7.28 -5.58
N ASP A 384 -23.75 6.47 -4.75
CA ASP A 384 -22.33 6.59 -4.39
C ASP A 384 -21.48 5.79 -5.38
N SER A 385 -20.81 6.46 -6.28
CA SER A 385 -20.01 5.85 -7.36
C SER A 385 -18.78 5.10 -6.85
N ARG A 386 -18.40 5.23 -5.58
CA ARG A 386 -17.16 4.66 -5.06
C ARG A 386 -17.14 3.13 -5.10
N TYR A 387 -18.30 2.47 -4.95
CA TYR A 387 -18.35 1.02 -5.10
C TYR A 387 -18.05 0.60 -6.54
N ASP A 388 -18.76 1.17 -7.51
CA ASP A 388 -18.58 0.87 -8.94
C ASP A 388 -17.14 1.19 -9.41
N ALA A 389 -16.59 2.32 -9.00
CA ALA A 389 -15.23 2.73 -9.36
C ALA A 389 -14.12 1.99 -8.58
N SER A 390 -14.45 1.28 -7.50
CA SER A 390 -13.47 0.54 -6.71
C SER A 390 -13.37 -0.92 -7.08
N PHE A 391 -14.43 -1.55 -7.59
CA PHE A 391 -14.50 -3.00 -7.76
C PHE A 391 -14.84 -3.43 -9.19
N THR A 392 -14.21 -4.52 -9.63
CA THR A 392 -14.67 -5.32 -10.76
C THR A 392 -15.77 -6.25 -10.28
N THR A 393 -17.00 -5.93 -10.63
CA THR A 393 -18.20 -6.68 -10.26
C THR A 393 -18.81 -7.45 -11.44
N VAL A 394 -18.39 -7.12 -12.66
CA VAL A 394 -18.87 -7.73 -13.90
C VAL A 394 -17.69 -8.27 -14.70
N PHE A 395 -17.79 -9.52 -15.16
CA PHE A 395 -16.75 -10.20 -15.93
C PHE A 395 -17.27 -10.48 -17.33
N HIS A 396 -16.57 -9.94 -18.33
CA HIS A 396 -16.91 -10.09 -19.74
C HIS A 396 -16.15 -11.24 -20.39
N GLY A 397 -16.75 -11.84 -21.39
CA GLY A 397 -16.14 -12.93 -22.16
C GLY A 397 -15.01 -12.43 -23.06
N ASN A 398 -13.80 -12.98 -22.88
CA ASN A 398 -12.60 -12.59 -23.63
C ASN A 398 -11.77 -13.79 -24.11
N TRP A 399 -12.42 -14.90 -24.48
CA TRP A 399 -11.75 -16.16 -24.88
C TRP A 399 -11.08 -16.07 -26.27
N HIS A 400 -10.02 -15.30 -26.36
CA HIS A 400 -9.28 -15.03 -27.60
C HIS A 400 -8.11 -15.98 -27.86
N TYR A 401 -7.77 -16.84 -26.89
CA TYR A 401 -6.54 -17.64 -26.92
C TYR A 401 -6.80 -19.15 -26.78
N GLY A 402 -5.85 -19.94 -27.31
CA GLY A 402 -5.86 -21.39 -27.15
C GLY A 402 -6.92 -22.10 -27.98
N ALA A 403 -7.29 -23.33 -27.57
CA ALA A 403 -8.21 -24.16 -28.32
C ALA A 403 -9.64 -23.60 -28.45
N ASN A 404 -9.98 -22.64 -27.62
CA ASN A 404 -11.32 -22.06 -27.58
C ASN A 404 -11.42 -20.75 -28.38
N ALA A 405 -10.34 -20.29 -29.00
CA ALA A 405 -10.29 -18.98 -29.68
C ALA A 405 -11.30 -18.87 -30.85
N ASP A 406 -11.60 -20.01 -31.52
CA ASP A 406 -12.53 -20.10 -32.66
C ASP A 406 -13.99 -20.30 -32.23
N VAL A 407 -14.27 -20.47 -30.94
CA VAL A 407 -15.65 -20.59 -30.44
C VAL A 407 -16.34 -19.24 -30.56
N GLU A 408 -17.46 -19.26 -31.30
CA GLU A 408 -18.21 -18.04 -31.63
C GLU A 408 -18.93 -17.48 -30.39
N TYR A 409 -19.61 -18.35 -29.64
CA TYR A 409 -20.38 -17.97 -28.45
C TYR A 409 -20.37 -19.09 -27.39
N VAL A 410 -20.71 -18.73 -26.18
CA VAL A 410 -21.02 -19.70 -25.11
C VAL A 410 -22.53 -19.69 -24.84
N VAL A 411 -23.07 -20.77 -24.31
CA VAL A 411 -24.49 -20.90 -24.02
C VAL A 411 -24.77 -20.39 -22.62
N GLY A 412 -25.58 -19.35 -22.53
CA GLY A 412 -26.04 -18.78 -21.27
C GLY A 412 -26.94 -19.71 -20.46
N ASN A 413 -27.18 -19.36 -19.22
CA ASN A 413 -28.01 -20.16 -18.29
C ASN A 413 -29.48 -20.26 -18.70
N ASP A 414 -29.95 -19.34 -19.52
CA ASP A 414 -31.28 -19.29 -20.12
C ASP A 414 -31.34 -19.99 -21.51
N GLY A 415 -30.21 -20.52 -21.98
CA GLY A 415 -30.07 -21.17 -23.30
C GLY A 415 -29.75 -20.20 -24.43
N ASN A 416 -29.67 -18.90 -24.18
CA ASN A 416 -29.30 -17.91 -25.18
C ASN A 416 -27.78 -17.85 -25.39
N PRO A 417 -27.30 -17.49 -26.60
CA PRO A 417 -25.88 -17.30 -26.85
C PRO A 417 -25.35 -16.05 -26.21
N ILE A 418 -24.18 -16.15 -25.55
CA ILE A 418 -23.39 -15.01 -25.09
C ILE A 418 -22.16 -14.91 -25.97
N GLN A 419 -22.02 -13.81 -26.68
CA GLN A 419 -20.89 -13.51 -27.56
C GLN A 419 -19.66 -13.06 -26.75
N LYS A 420 -18.46 -13.08 -27.37
CA LYS A 420 -17.28 -12.39 -26.84
C LYS A 420 -17.62 -10.92 -26.53
N GLY A 421 -17.18 -10.42 -25.40
CA GLY A 421 -17.57 -9.10 -24.88
C GLY A 421 -18.88 -9.11 -24.07
N GLY A 422 -19.69 -10.17 -24.16
CA GLY A 422 -20.90 -10.31 -23.36
C GLY A 422 -20.60 -10.67 -21.90
N ILE A 423 -21.53 -10.40 -21.00
CA ILE A 423 -21.35 -10.66 -19.57
C ILE A 423 -21.41 -12.15 -19.27
N ILE A 424 -20.44 -12.64 -18.51
CA ILE A 424 -20.30 -14.04 -18.10
C ILE A 424 -20.66 -14.23 -16.62
N LEU A 425 -20.27 -13.28 -15.78
CA LEU A 425 -20.53 -13.29 -14.35
C LEU A 425 -20.81 -11.87 -13.87
N ARG A 426 -21.78 -11.75 -12.96
CA ARG A 426 -22.09 -10.52 -12.24
C ARG A 426 -22.14 -10.77 -10.74
N PHE A 427 -21.45 -9.95 -9.96
CA PHE A 427 -21.72 -9.76 -8.55
C PHE A 427 -22.83 -8.74 -8.40
N LEU A 428 -23.93 -9.13 -7.75
CA LEU A 428 -25.07 -8.26 -7.55
C LEU A 428 -24.78 -7.27 -6.42
N ASP A 429 -25.29 -6.06 -6.54
CA ASP A 429 -25.14 -5.01 -5.53
C ASP A 429 -25.94 -5.30 -4.25
N GLU A 430 -27.06 -6.01 -4.39
CA GLU A 430 -27.98 -6.40 -3.32
C GLU A 430 -28.44 -7.85 -3.48
N GLU A 431 -28.88 -8.46 -2.38
CA GLU A 431 -29.51 -9.78 -2.45
C GLU A 431 -30.87 -9.67 -3.18
N PRO A 432 -31.08 -10.49 -4.22
CA PRO A 432 -32.33 -10.45 -4.96
C PRO A 432 -33.47 -11.07 -4.17
N SER A 433 -34.70 -10.59 -4.40
CA SER A 433 -35.91 -11.14 -3.76
C SER A 433 -36.19 -12.59 -4.13
N THR A 434 -35.74 -13.05 -5.30
CA THR A 434 -35.78 -14.46 -5.73
C THR A 434 -34.44 -15.09 -5.41
N ALA A 435 -34.43 -16.21 -4.72
CA ALA A 435 -33.21 -16.90 -4.33
C ALA A 435 -32.39 -17.31 -5.55
N ILE A 436 -31.08 -17.02 -5.49
CA ILE A 436 -30.12 -17.51 -6.48
C ILE A 436 -29.99 -19.03 -6.34
N ASN A 437 -30.06 -19.74 -7.47
CA ASN A 437 -29.86 -21.18 -7.51
C ASN A 437 -28.37 -21.51 -7.57
N TYR A 438 -27.78 -21.70 -6.40
CA TYR A 438 -26.37 -22.08 -6.25
C TYR A 438 -26.14 -23.59 -6.36
N PRO A 439 -24.97 -24.06 -6.81
CA PRO A 439 -24.65 -25.47 -6.82
C PRO A 439 -24.51 -26.03 -5.38
N THR A 440 -25.14 -27.18 -5.14
CA THR A 440 -25.11 -27.86 -3.83
C THR A 440 -23.99 -28.89 -3.72
N SER A 441 -23.27 -29.16 -4.81
CA SER A 441 -22.10 -30.03 -4.85
C SER A 441 -21.15 -29.61 -5.97
N ASN A 442 -19.86 -29.93 -5.84
CA ASN A 442 -18.89 -29.66 -6.90
C ASN A 442 -19.23 -30.41 -8.22
N LYS A 443 -19.98 -31.49 -8.12
CA LYS A 443 -20.41 -32.29 -9.29
C LYS A 443 -21.48 -31.55 -10.10
N ASN A 444 -22.37 -30.82 -9.46
CA ASN A 444 -23.44 -30.08 -10.13
C ASN A 444 -23.07 -28.59 -10.40
N ASP A 445 -21.85 -28.18 -10.07
CA ASP A 445 -21.33 -26.85 -10.37
C ASP A 445 -20.86 -26.78 -11.83
N LYS A 446 -21.69 -26.27 -12.71
CA LYS A 446 -21.34 -26.02 -14.10
C LYS A 446 -20.32 -24.86 -14.23
N SER A 447 -20.38 -23.90 -13.35
CA SER A 447 -19.48 -22.74 -13.37
C SER A 447 -18.04 -23.07 -12.95
N LYS A 448 -17.82 -24.17 -12.22
CA LYS A 448 -16.56 -24.61 -11.60
C LYS A 448 -15.98 -23.64 -10.55
N VAL A 449 -16.71 -22.60 -10.25
CA VAL A 449 -16.33 -21.56 -9.25
C VAL A 449 -17.46 -21.34 -8.24
N GLY A 450 -18.54 -22.10 -8.33
CA GLY A 450 -19.68 -22.01 -7.44
C GLY A 450 -20.57 -20.78 -7.72
N ALA A 451 -20.55 -20.24 -8.93
CA ALA A 451 -21.47 -19.18 -9.29
C ALA A 451 -22.90 -19.74 -9.50
N GLY A 452 -23.90 -18.95 -9.16
CA GLY A 452 -25.30 -19.33 -9.25
C GLY A 452 -25.98 -18.89 -10.54
N THR A 453 -27.22 -19.34 -10.70
CA THR A 453 -28.13 -18.92 -11.79
C THR A 453 -29.35 -18.23 -11.21
N LEU A 454 -29.85 -17.24 -11.93
CA LEU A 454 -31.05 -16.48 -11.53
C LEU A 454 -31.93 -16.23 -12.76
N ALA A 455 -33.24 -16.37 -12.60
CA ALA A 455 -34.17 -16.13 -13.70
C ALA A 455 -34.05 -14.67 -14.19
N GLY A 456 -33.96 -14.51 -15.52
CA GLY A 456 -33.77 -13.20 -16.15
C GLY A 456 -32.30 -12.83 -16.44
N TYR A 457 -31.35 -13.70 -16.06
CA TYR A 457 -29.92 -13.53 -16.35
C TYR A 457 -29.41 -14.68 -17.21
N SER A 458 -28.80 -14.39 -18.34
CA SER A 458 -28.07 -15.37 -19.16
C SER A 458 -26.71 -15.74 -18.54
N GLU A 459 -26.06 -14.74 -17.90
CA GLU A 459 -24.81 -14.89 -17.16
C GLU A 459 -24.98 -15.58 -15.80
N TYR A 460 -23.88 -15.99 -15.20
CA TYR A 460 -23.87 -16.38 -13.79
C TYR A 460 -24.02 -15.15 -12.88
N VAL A 461 -24.57 -15.40 -11.68
CA VAL A 461 -24.72 -14.36 -10.65
C VAL A 461 -24.21 -14.82 -9.29
N ILE A 462 -23.71 -13.87 -8.50
CA ILE A 462 -23.34 -14.04 -7.10
C ILE A 462 -23.92 -12.84 -6.35
N GLY A 463 -24.78 -13.10 -5.33
CA GLY A 463 -25.25 -12.08 -4.41
C GLY A 463 -24.20 -11.75 -3.34
N PRO A 464 -24.35 -10.65 -2.58
CA PRO A 464 -23.45 -10.28 -1.49
C PRO A 464 -23.22 -11.43 -0.49
N GLU A 465 -24.24 -12.16 -0.09
CA GLU A 465 -24.15 -13.31 0.81
C GLU A 465 -23.42 -14.53 0.17
N GLY A 466 -23.27 -14.55 -1.17
CA GLY A 466 -22.53 -15.57 -1.92
C GLY A 466 -21.03 -15.31 -2.01
N ILE A 467 -20.55 -14.15 -1.53
CA ILE A 467 -19.12 -13.82 -1.50
C ILE A 467 -18.39 -14.78 -0.56
N SER A 468 -17.25 -15.29 -1.01
CA SER A 468 -16.49 -16.29 -0.29
C SER A 468 -14.98 -16.11 -0.49
N ARG A 469 -14.16 -16.87 0.24
CA ARG A 469 -12.70 -16.89 0.03
C ARG A 469 -12.29 -17.34 -1.36
N LEU A 470 -13.18 -17.99 -2.11
CA LEU A 470 -12.97 -18.48 -3.46
C LEU A 470 -13.30 -17.45 -4.53
N ARG A 471 -14.31 -16.61 -4.32
CA ARG A 471 -14.89 -15.67 -5.29
C ARG A 471 -15.42 -14.42 -4.61
N TYR A 472 -15.07 -13.25 -5.11
CA TYR A 472 -15.39 -11.93 -4.57
C TYR A 472 -15.15 -10.85 -5.63
N PRO A 473 -15.70 -9.64 -5.50
CA PRO A 473 -15.35 -8.52 -6.37
C PRO A 473 -13.85 -8.22 -6.33
N ILE A 474 -13.20 -8.09 -7.50
CA ILE A 474 -11.77 -7.75 -7.57
C ILE A 474 -11.61 -6.25 -7.33
N LEU A 475 -10.53 -5.87 -6.67
CA LEU A 475 -10.24 -4.45 -6.43
C LEU A 475 -9.73 -3.78 -7.73
N TYR A 476 -10.63 -3.08 -8.43
CA TYR A 476 -10.39 -2.41 -9.70
C TYR A 476 -9.42 -1.24 -9.59
N LYS A 477 -9.57 -0.38 -8.58
CA LYS A 477 -8.85 0.90 -8.48
C LYS A 477 -7.32 0.75 -8.35
N ILE A 478 -6.83 -0.38 -7.87
CA ILE A 478 -5.39 -0.72 -7.84
C ILE A 478 -5.04 -1.84 -8.82
N GLY A 479 -5.96 -2.17 -9.72
CA GLY A 479 -5.75 -3.16 -10.78
C GLY A 479 -4.56 -2.82 -11.68
N MET A 480 -4.17 -3.76 -12.51
CA MET A 480 -3.03 -3.62 -13.41
C MET A 480 -3.26 -2.53 -14.46
N GLY A 481 -2.19 -1.88 -14.90
CA GLY A 481 -2.23 -1.12 -16.16
C GLY A 481 -2.17 -2.06 -17.36
N PRO A 482 -2.67 -1.64 -18.53
CA PRO A 482 -2.51 -2.43 -19.75
C PRO A 482 -1.03 -2.57 -20.06
N MET A 483 -0.62 -3.81 -20.32
CA MET A 483 0.74 -4.07 -20.79
C MET A 483 0.84 -3.67 -22.26
N ASN A 484 1.91 -2.96 -22.60
CA ASN A 484 2.20 -2.57 -23.99
C ASN A 484 2.69 -3.75 -24.85
N THR A 485 2.76 -4.97 -24.32
CA THR A 485 3.15 -6.16 -25.06
C THR A 485 1.93 -6.74 -25.76
N VAL A 486 1.96 -6.70 -27.07
CA VAL A 486 1.03 -7.43 -27.94
C VAL A 486 1.78 -8.59 -28.60
N ASP A 487 1.11 -9.71 -28.85
CA ASP A 487 1.65 -10.79 -29.64
C ASP A 487 1.73 -10.39 -31.15
N ALA A 488 2.27 -11.28 -31.97
CA ALA A 488 2.39 -11.05 -33.42
C ALA A 488 1.03 -10.83 -34.14
N ASN A 489 -0.08 -11.13 -33.48
CA ASN A 489 -1.42 -10.97 -34.02
C ASN A 489 -2.13 -9.70 -33.47
N GLY A 490 -1.43 -8.90 -32.65
CA GLY A 490 -1.98 -7.69 -32.05
C GLY A 490 -2.80 -7.94 -30.77
N ASN A 491 -2.83 -9.19 -30.25
CA ASN A 491 -3.51 -9.46 -29.00
C ASN A 491 -2.63 -9.08 -27.83
N ARG A 492 -3.22 -8.48 -26.80
CA ARG A 492 -2.49 -8.18 -25.55
C ARG A 492 -1.94 -9.46 -24.96
N GLN A 493 -0.63 -9.49 -24.76
CA GLN A 493 -0.04 -10.64 -24.10
C GLN A 493 -0.43 -10.65 -22.64
N LEU A 494 -0.89 -11.81 -22.19
CA LEU A 494 -1.15 -12.12 -20.80
C LEU A 494 0.15 -12.23 -20.01
N GLY A 495 1.05 -11.29 -20.17
CA GLY A 495 2.33 -11.25 -19.53
C GLY A 495 2.85 -12.60 -19.02
N SER A 496 3.71 -13.24 -19.78
CA SER A 496 4.54 -14.31 -19.20
C SER A 496 5.75 -13.65 -18.57
N PRO A 497 6.09 -14.03 -17.38
CA PRO A 497 5.37 -15.03 -16.59
C PRO A 497 4.18 -14.48 -15.84
N ASN A 498 4.01 -13.20 -15.60
CA ASN A 498 2.92 -12.74 -14.75
C ASN A 498 2.41 -11.32 -15.01
N GLY A 499 2.87 -10.69 -16.06
CA GLY A 499 2.55 -9.31 -16.37
C GLY A 499 3.20 -8.33 -15.40
N MET A 500 4.06 -7.47 -15.87
CA MET A 500 4.61 -6.40 -15.07
C MET A 500 3.52 -5.36 -14.82
N ASN A 501 3.16 -5.14 -13.55
CA ASN A 501 2.30 -4.03 -13.18
C ASN A 501 3.17 -2.83 -12.82
N SER A 502 3.34 -1.93 -13.76
CA SER A 502 4.14 -0.71 -13.59
C SER A 502 3.32 0.50 -13.13
N ARG A 503 2.06 0.30 -12.72
CA ARG A 503 1.27 1.38 -12.14
C ARG A 503 1.90 1.87 -10.85
N PRO A 504 1.91 3.19 -10.60
CA PRO A 504 2.36 3.73 -9.32
C PRO A 504 1.47 3.21 -8.17
N TYR A 505 2.08 2.94 -7.03
CA TYR A 505 1.31 2.71 -5.80
C TYR A 505 1.07 4.04 -5.11
N TYR A 506 -0.18 4.41 -4.90
CA TYR A 506 -0.54 5.67 -4.25
C TYR A 506 -0.39 5.54 -2.73
N ILE A 507 0.44 6.40 -2.15
CA ILE A 507 0.77 6.39 -0.71
C ILE A 507 -0.06 7.42 0.04
N ALA A 508 -0.32 8.57 -0.59
CA ALA A 508 -1.10 9.65 0.01
C ALA A 508 -1.93 10.38 -1.03
N LYS A 509 -3.16 10.73 -0.64
CA LYS A 509 -4.12 11.47 -1.46
C LYS A 509 -4.55 12.78 -0.80
N PHE A 510 -4.91 13.75 -1.63
CA PHE A 510 -5.38 15.06 -1.16
C PHE A 510 -6.69 14.96 -0.34
N SER A 511 -7.55 13.99 -0.67
CA SER A 511 -8.79 13.71 0.07
C SER A 511 -8.56 13.38 1.55
N GLU A 512 -7.39 12.84 1.92
CA GLU A 512 -7.06 12.52 3.31
C GLU A 512 -7.06 13.75 4.22
N LEU A 513 -6.68 14.94 3.69
CA LEU A 513 -6.71 16.20 4.45
C LEU A 513 -8.11 16.52 4.98
N TYR A 514 -9.15 16.24 4.19
CA TYR A 514 -10.54 16.46 4.61
C TYR A 514 -10.93 15.55 5.78
N LEU A 515 -10.52 14.28 5.74
CA LEU A 515 -10.90 13.32 6.79
C LEU A 515 -10.00 13.47 8.03
N ILE A 516 -8.74 13.89 7.90
CA ILE A 516 -7.88 14.28 9.02
C ILE A 516 -8.51 15.47 9.78
N ALA A 517 -8.89 16.53 9.05
CA ALA A 517 -9.52 17.70 9.66
C ALA A 517 -10.89 17.38 10.28
N ALA A 518 -11.71 16.53 9.62
CA ALA A 518 -12.99 16.10 10.14
C ALA A 518 -12.85 15.28 11.43
N GLU A 519 -11.89 14.36 11.48
CA GLU A 519 -11.59 13.54 12.66
C GLU A 519 -11.12 14.42 13.84
N ALA A 520 -10.21 15.35 13.59
CA ALA A 520 -9.75 16.30 14.60
C ALA A 520 -10.90 17.20 15.10
N ALA A 521 -11.81 17.64 14.22
CA ALA A 521 -12.99 18.40 14.59
C ALA A 521 -13.94 17.61 15.49
N VAL A 522 -14.18 16.32 15.21
CA VAL A 522 -14.95 15.41 16.06
C VAL A 522 -14.28 15.24 17.43
N LYS A 523 -12.95 15.27 17.47
CA LYS A 523 -12.17 15.20 18.71
C LYS A 523 -12.10 16.53 19.48
N GLY A 524 -12.82 17.54 19.04
CA GLY A 524 -12.99 18.80 19.78
C GLY A 524 -12.16 19.98 19.31
N ALA A 525 -11.45 19.85 18.17
CA ALA A 525 -10.77 21.00 17.60
C ALA A 525 -11.77 22.11 17.24
N SER A 526 -11.39 23.36 17.52
CA SER A 526 -12.17 24.54 17.16
C SER A 526 -12.19 24.71 15.64
N THR A 527 -13.38 24.70 15.04
CA THR A 527 -13.54 24.69 13.60
C THR A 527 -13.65 26.08 12.98
N LYS A 528 -13.11 26.26 11.78
CA LYS A 528 -13.34 27.44 10.94
C LYS A 528 -14.72 27.32 10.24
N SER A 529 -15.32 28.47 9.91
CA SER A 529 -16.57 28.50 9.13
C SER A 529 -16.39 27.83 7.77
N GLY A 530 -17.28 26.92 7.41
CA GLY A 530 -17.22 26.13 6.17
C GLY A 530 -16.33 24.87 6.27
N TYR A 531 -15.76 24.58 7.46
CA TYR A 531 -14.86 23.45 7.69
C TYR A 531 -15.23 22.64 8.94
N SER A 532 -16.50 22.55 9.31
CA SER A 532 -16.95 21.60 10.33
C SER A 532 -16.75 20.16 9.86
N ALA A 533 -16.75 19.19 10.78
CA ALA A 533 -16.61 17.78 10.42
C ALA A 533 -17.60 17.35 9.32
N ARG A 534 -18.85 17.79 9.42
CA ARG A 534 -19.90 17.48 8.43
C ARG A 534 -19.63 18.13 7.09
N GLU A 535 -19.21 19.40 7.06
CA GLU A 535 -18.89 20.12 5.82
C GLU A 535 -17.70 19.48 5.11
N LEU A 536 -16.65 19.12 5.83
CA LEU A 536 -15.47 18.45 5.29
C LEU A 536 -15.81 17.07 4.66
N VAL A 537 -16.57 16.23 5.36
CA VAL A 537 -17.06 14.95 4.84
C VAL A 537 -17.94 15.16 3.60
N ASN A 538 -18.81 16.17 3.61
CA ASN A 538 -19.72 16.45 2.52
C ASN A 538 -19.03 16.84 1.21
N VAL A 539 -17.81 17.37 1.26
CA VAL A 539 -17.02 17.61 0.03
C VAL A 539 -16.73 16.29 -0.69
N LEU A 540 -16.34 15.26 0.04
CA LEU A 540 -16.06 13.95 -0.55
C LEU A 540 -17.32 13.22 -0.98
N ARG A 541 -18.38 13.30 -0.18
CA ARG A 541 -19.67 12.70 -0.53
C ARG A 541 -20.31 13.37 -1.75
N ALA A 542 -20.18 14.68 -1.89
CA ALA A 542 -20.64 15.38 -3.10
C ALA A 542 -19.88 14.90 -4.34
N ARG A 543 -18.56 14.71 -4.25
CA ARG A 543 -17.76 14.14 -5.33
C ARG A 543 -18.18 12.70 -5.66
N ALA A 544 -18.44 11.87 -4.63
CA ALA A 544 -18.87 10.50 -4.80
C ALA A 544 -20.23 10.36 -5.51
N GLY A 545 -21.10 11.37 -5.40
CA GLY A 545 -22.40 11.40 -6.08
C GLY A 545 -22.34 11.72 -7.58
N LYS A 546 -21.16 12.04 -8.12
CA LYS A 546 -21.02 12.40 -9.54
C LYS A 546 -20.68 11.19 -10.40
N TRP A 547 -21.58 10.84 -11.31
CA TRP A 547 -21.45 9.75 -12.24
C TRP A 547 -21.34 10.28 -13.67
N THR A 548 -20.22 10.03 -14.33
CA THR A 548 -20.02 10.33 -15.75
C THR A 548 -19.98 9.07 -16.61
N HIS A 549 -19.66 7.96 -16.01
CA HIS A 549 -19.65 6.64 -16.64
C HIS A 549 -19.82 5.55 -15.56
N LYS A 550 -20.18 4.35 -16.02
CA LYS A 550 -20.12 3.14 -15.22
C LYS A 550 -18.94 2.31 -15.69
N VAL A 551 -18.10 1.93 -14.77
CA VAL A 551 -16.92 1.10 -15.07
C VAL A 551 -17.32 -0.35 -15.34
N ASN A 552 -18.40 -0.83 -14.68
CA ASN A 552 -18.85 -2.22 -14.75
C ASN A 552 -17.71 -3.24 -14.60
N GLY A 553 -16.69 -2.85 -13.83
CA GLY A 553 -15.50 -3.66 -13.58
C GLY A 553 -14.56 -3.85 -14.77
N ASP A 554 -14.75 -3.17 -15.89
CA ASP A 554 -13.88 -3.28 -17.05
C ASP A 554 -13.71 -1.93 -17.76
N ASN A 555 -12.46 -1.44 -17.80
CA ASN A 555 -12.15 -0.15 -18.41
C ASN A 555 -12.37 -0.13 -19.93
N GLU A 556 -12.30 -1.27 -20.63
CA GLU A 556 -12.57 -1.37 -22.07
C GLU A 556 -14.07 -1.33 -22.38
N TYR A 557 -14.89 -1.71 -21.42
CA TYR A 557 -16.35 -1.72 -21.50
C TYR A 557 -16.97 -0.61 -20.65
N CYS A 558 -16.16 0.37 -20.26
CA CYS A 558 -16.65 1.54 -19.54
C CYS A 558 -17.73 2.24 -20.38
N GLU A 559 -18.94 2.29 -19.86
CA GLU A 559 -20.05 2.96 -20.49
C GLU A 559 -20.04 4.45 -20.10
N GLU A 560 -19.77 5.31 -21.08
CA GLU A 560 -20.02 6.72 -20.90
C GLU A 560 -21.54 6.94 -20.86
N LEU A 561 -22.02 7.50 -19.76
CA LEU A 561 -23.44 7.79 -19.59
C LEU A 561 -23.88 8.84 -20.60
N ALA A 562 -24.96 8.57 -21.33
CA ALA A 562 -25.54 9.51 -22.30
C ALA A 562 -25.88 10.87 -21.66
N VAL A 563 -26.25 10.85 -20.38
CA VAL A 563 -26.45 12.02 -19.53
C VAL A 563 -25.72 11.72 -18.21
N PRO A 564 -24.73 12.53 -17.81
CA PRO A 564 -24.12 12.40 -16.50
C PRO A 564 -25.16 12.48 -15.38
N GLU A 565 -25.04 11.60 -14.39
CA GLU A 565 -25.91 11.60 -13.20
C GLU A 565 -25.22 12.35 -12.08
N ASP A 566 -25.99 13.12 -11.31
CA ASP A 566 -25.47 13.86 -10.15
C ASP A 566 -26.38 13.67 -8.94
N HIS A 567 -25.94 12.78 -8.05
CA HIS A 567 -26.57 12.47 -6.76
C HIS A 567 -25.90 13.21 -5.58
N SER A 568 -25.04 14.20 -5.87
CA SER A 568 -24.29 14.95 -4.85
C SER A 568 -25.18 15.51 -3.74
N ALA A 569 -26.30 16.14 -4.13
CA ALA A 569 -27.23 16.73 -3.18
C ALA A 569 -27.90 15.70 -2.26
N GLU A 570 -28.22 14.52 -2.80
CA GLU A 570 -28.84 13.43 -2.06
C GLU A 570 -27.86 12.84 -1.03
N LEU A 571 -26.62 12.55 -1.43
CA LEU A 571 -25.57 12.05 -0.55
C LEU A 571 -25.22 13.04 0.58
N VAL A 572 -25.14 14.33 0.25
CA VAL A 572 -24.91 15.40 1.24
C VAL A 572 -26.10 15.50 2.22
N ALA A 573 -27.31 15.39 1.73
CA ALA A 573 -28.51 15.43 2.58
C ALA A 573 -28.59 14.21 3.50
N ALA A 574 -28.17 13.03 3.06
CA ALA A 574 -28.13 11.80 3.82
C ALA A 574 -27.04 11.79 4.92
N THR A 575 -26.06 12.71 4.86
CA THR A 575 -25.01 12.81 5.87
C THR A 575 -25.59 13.20 7.24
N PRO A 576 -25.32 12.45 8.32
CA PRO A 576 -25.83 12.76 9.66
C PRO A 576 -25.52 14.18 10.12
N ALA A 577 -26.40 14.76 10.90
CA ALA A 577 -26.16 16.09 11.49
C ALA A 577 -24.95 16.11 12.43
N THR A 578 -24.73 15.00 13.16
CA THR A 578 -23.59 14.81 14.05
C THR A 578 -22.68 13.72 13.45
N ILE A 579 -21.45 14.07 13.19
CA ILE A 579 -20.43 13.13 12.72
C ILE A 579 -19.75 12.50 13.93
N THR A 580 -19.56 11.19 13.86
CA THR A 580 -18.84 10.40 14.87
C THR A 580 -17.53 9.84 14.30
N ILE A 581 -16.66 9.33 15.16
CA ILE A 581 -15.45 8.63 14.71
C ILE A 581 -15.82 7.41 13.87
N ASP A 582 -16.84 6.64 14.26
CA ASP A 582 -17.31 5.50 13.47
C ASP A 582 -17.75 5.91 12.06
N TYR A 583 -18.49 7.00 11.95
CA TYR A 583 -18.88 7.51 10.62
C TYR A 583 -17.68 7.91 9.76
N ILE A 584 -16.67 8.54 10.36
CA ILE A 584 -15.43 8.89 9.66
C ILE A 584 -14.68 7.63 9.21
N LEU A 585 -14.60 6.62 10.07
CA LEU A 585 -13.95 5.35 9.71
C LEU A 585 -14.69 4.63 8.58
N ASP A 586 -16.01 4.69 8.52
CA ASP A 586 -16.82 4.14 7.44
C ASP A 586 -16.65 4.95 6.14
N GLU A 587 -16.57 6.29 6.21
CA GLU A 587 -16.21 7.12 5.05
C GLU A 587 -14.79 6.85 4.55
N ARG A 588 -13.82 6.66 5.47
CA ARG A 588 -12.45 6.28 5.11
C ARG A 588 -12.40 4.92 4.42
N MET A 589 -13.19 3.94 4.86
CA MET A 589 -13.29 2.65 4.17
C MET A 589 -13.81 2.83 2.74
N ARG A 590 -14.90 3.56 2.53
CA ARG A 590 -15.42 3.81 1.16
C ARG A 590 -14.42 4.53 0.27
N GLU A 591 -13.64 5.46 0.83
CA GLU A 591 -12.69 6.29 0.10
C GLU A 591 -11.36 5.56 -0.20
N TYR A 592 -10.85 4.77 0.76
CA TYR A 592 -9.50 4.20 0.72
C TYR A 592 -9.46 2.68 0.77
N PHE A 593 -10.57 2.00 0.54
CA PHE A 593 -10.65 0.54 0.58
C PHE A 593 -9.47 -0.11 -0.16
N GLY A 594 -8.73 -0.97 0.53
CA GLY A 594 -7.63 -1.74 -0.03
C GLY A 594 -6.39 -0.93 -0.44
N GLU A 595 -6.16 0.25 0.14
CA GLU A 595 -5.01 1.10 -0.16
C GLU A 595 -3.89 1.05 0.90
N GLY A 596 -3.94 0.09 1.84
CA GLY A 596 -2.92 -0.10 2.87
C GLY A 596 -3.03 0.87 4.05
N LEU A 597 -4.19 1.50 4.26
CA LEU A 597 -4.40 2.48 5.32
C LEU A 597 -5.23 1.94 6.50
N ARG A 598 -6.02 0.89 6.28
CA ARG A 598 -7.05 0.50 7.23
C ARG A 598 -6.52 0.07 8.59
N TRP A 599 -5.46 -0.71 8.64
CA TRP A 599 -4.88 -1.13 9.91
C TRP A 599 -4.39 0.07 10.74
N PHE A 600 -3.81 1.08 10.10
CA PHE A 600 -3.38 2.30 10.78
C PHE A 600 -4.57 3.12 11.31
N ASP A 601 -5.66 3.19 10.58
CA ASP A 601 -6.88 3.86 11.04
C ASP A 601 -7.44 3.21 12.31
N LEU A 602 -7.57 1.89 12.28
CA LEU A 602 -8.13 1.12 13.39
C LEU A 602 -7.22 1.11 14.63
N THR A 603 -5.89 1.07 14.43
CA THR A 603 -4.93 1.11 15.55
C THR A 603 -4.80 2.50 16.13
N ARG A 604 -4.80 3.56 15.30
CA ARG A 604 -4.80 4.96 15.75
C ARG A 604 -6.00 5.27 16.62
N THR A 605 -7.20 4.94 16.16
CA THR A 605 -8.47 5.19 16.87
C THR A 605 -8.74 4.18 17.97
N GLN A 606 -7.90 3.14 18.08
CA GLN A 606 -8.02 2.04 19.04
C GLN A 606 -9.33 1.24 18.92
N THR A 607 -9.87 1.17 17.71
CA THR A 607 -11.13 0.48 17.41
C THR A 607 -10.93 -0.88 16.73
N TRP A 608 -9.69 -1.34 16.56
CA TRP A 608 -9.38 -2.54 15.78
C TRP A 608 -10.10 -3.80 16.28
N ALA A 609 -10.04 -4.07 17.59
CA ALA A 609 -10.74 -5.22 18.16
C ALA A 609 -12.27 -5.09 18.06
N GLU A 610 -12.81 -3.86 18.09
CA GLU A 610 -14.23 -3.58 18.00
C GLU A 610 -14.76 -3.74 16.56
N LYS A 611 -14.05 -3.16 15.57
CA LYS A 611 -14.47 -3.16 14.17
C LYS A 611 -14.13 -4.47 13.44
N ALA A 612 -13.01 -5.10 13.76
CA ALA A 612 -12.50 -6.26 13.05
C ALA A 612 -12.54 -7.57 13.85
N GLY A 613 -13.03 -7.56 15.08
CA GLY A 613 -13.09 -8.75 15.96
C GLY A 613 -13.98 -9.88 15.43
N THR A 614 -14.95 -9.56 14.60
CA THR A 614 -15.76 -10.53 13.85
C THR A 614 -15.96 -10.05 12.41
N TYR A 615 -16.12 -10.99 11.49
CA TYR A 615 -16.46 -10.69 10.10
C TYR A 615 -17.20 -11.86 9.45
N ARG A 616 -17.94 -11.60 8.37
CA ARG A 616 -18.69 -12.60 7.61
C ARG A 616 -17.98 -12.89 6.29
N ILE A 617 -17.89 -14.15 5.91
CA ILE A 617 -17.41 -14.60 4.60
C ILE A 617 -17.81 -16.05 4.33
N GLY A 618 -18.00 -16.42 3.09
CA GLY A 618 -18.13 -17.81 2.69
C GLY A 618 -16.78 -18.54 2.71
N GLY A 619 -16.80 -19.86 2.79
CA GLY A 619 -15.60 -20.72 2.83
C GLY A 619 -14.84 -20.78 1.50
N SER A 620 -13.91 -21.73 1.40
CA SER A 620 -13.02 -21.92 0.21
C SER A 620 -13.56 -22.91 -0.81
N SER A 621 -14.77 -23.45 -0.63
CA SER A 621 -15.40 -24.44 -1.50
C SER A 621 -16.35 -23.78 -2.51
N GLN A 622 -16.56 -24.44 -3.66
CA GLN A 622 -17.57 -24.06 -4.66
C GLN A 622 -19.00 -24.06 -4.08
N THR A 623 -19.24 -24.82 -3.03
CA THR A 623 -20.54 -24.91 -2.35
C THR A 623 -20.69 -23.99 -1.14
N SER A 624 -19.71 -23.13 -0.89
CA SER A 624 -19.75 -22.20 0.26
C SER A 624 -20.53 -20.94 -0.10
N HIS A 625 -21.85 -21.02 0.00
CA HIS A 625 -22.80 -19.93 -0.29
C HIS A 625 -23.49 -19.38 0.94
N THR A 626 -23.27 -19.99 2.08
CA THR A 626 -23.77 -19.49 3.37
C THR A 626 -22.60 -18.85 4.11
N PRO A 627 -22.64 -17.57 4.40
CA PRO A 627 -21.59 -16.91 5.15
C PRO A 627 -21.40 -17.50 6.54
N GLU A 628 -20.16 -17.61 6.96
CA GLU A 628 -19.78 -17.94 8.33
C GLU A 628 -19.33 -16.67 9.04
N THR A 629 -19.72 -16.52 10.31
CA THR A 629 -19.14 -15.49 11.16
C THR A 629 -17.86 -16.01 11.77
N VAL A 630 -16.75 -15.38 11.41
CA VAL A 630 -15.41 -15.72 11.91
C VAL A 630 -15.03 -14.75 13.01
N THR A 631 -14.47 -15.26 14.10
CA THR A 631 -13.96 -14.45 15.21
C THR A 631 -12.45 -14.36 15.16
N ARG A 632 -11.91 -13.17 15.37
CA ARG A 632 -10.49 -12.87 15.55
C ARG A 632 -10.15 -12.66 17.01
N ASN A 633 -8.98 -13.12 17.41
CA ASN A 633 -8.42 -12.78 18.72
C ASN A 633 -7.43 -11.61 18.55
N ILE A 634 -7.88 -10.40 18.94
CA ILE A 634 -7.11 -9.16 18.80
C ILE A 634 -6.81 -8.60 20.20
N PRO A 635 -5.79 -9.09 20.90
CA PRO A 635 -5.41 -8.55 22.19
C PRO A 635 -4.77 -7.15 22.05
N ALA A 636 -4.81 -6.37 23.11
CA ALA A 636 -4.36 -4.98 23.11
C ALA A 636 -2.87 -4.81 22.75
N ASP A 637 -2.02 -5.75 23.11
CA ASP A 637 -0.59 -5.73 22.80
C ASP A 637 -0.26 -6.08 21.34
N TYR A 638 -1.23 -6.58 20.55
CA TYR A 638 -1.10 -6.78 19.09
C TYR A 638 -1.25 -5.49 18.27
N TYR A 639 -1.61 -4.39 18.91
CA TYR A 639 -1.63 -3.06 18.27
C TYR A 639 -0.24 -2.56 17.87
N LEU A 640 0.81 -3.26 18.29
CA LEU A 640 2.18 -3.12 17.77
C LEU A 640 2.59 -4.39 17.04
N ARG A 641 3.25 -4.26 15.91
CA ARG A 641 3.81 -5.40 15.18
C ARG A 641 5.13 -5.87 15.79
N PRO A 642 5.53 -7.14 15.60
CA PRO A 642 6.79 -7.63 16.11
C PRO A 642 7.99 -6.99 15.40
N ILE A 643 9.04 -6.70 16.17
CA ILE A 643 10.37 -6.42 15.61
C ILE A 643 10.88 -7.70 14.93
N PRO A 644 11.45 -7.63 13.71
CA PRO A 644 11.96 -8.81 13.04
C PRO A 644 13.02 -9.54 13.88
N GLN A 645 12.83 -10.83 14.11
CA GLN A 645 13.74 -11.61 14.97
C GLN A 645 15.17 -11.60 14.46
N ALA A 646 15.34 -11.71 13.14
CA ALA A 646 16.68 -11.68 12.52
C ALA A 646 17.45 -10.38 12.80
N THR A 647 16.75 -9.25 12.96
CA THR A 647 17.36 -7.97 13.35
C THR A 647 17.82 -8.01 14.81
N ILE A 648 16.96 -8.51 15.70
CA ILE A 648 17.31 -8.62 17.14
C ILE A 648 18.52 -9.56 17.31
N ASP A 649 18.54 -10.68 16.61
CA ASP A 649 19.62 -11.67 16.67
C ASP A 649 20.97 -11.13 16.18
N ALA A 650 20.95 -10.13 15.29
CA ALA A 650 22.14 -9.48 14.77
C ALA A 650 22.78 -8.47 15.75
N PHE A 651 22.07 -8.04 16.79
CA PHE A 651 22.61 -7.12 17.79
C PHE A 651 23.54 -7.78 18.79
N GLU A 652 24.53 -7.04 19.26
CA GLU A 652 25.43 -7.42 20.35
C GLU A 652 24.75 -7.16 21.72
N MET A 653 23.88 -8.07 22.12
CA MET A 653 23.06 -8.02 23.32
C MET A 653 23.08 -9.37 24.04
N SER A 654 22.85 -9.37 25.36
CA SER A 654 22.54 -10.60 26.10
C SER A 654 21.18 -11.17 25.66
N ASP A 655 20.92 -12.42 26.01
CA ASP A 655 19.63 -13.05 25.69
C ASP A 655 18.46 -12.36 26.39
N GLU A 656 18.67 -11.88 27.61
CA GLU A 656 17.67 -11.09 28.35
C GLU A 656 17.37 -9.75 27.65
N GLU A 657 18.39 -9.06 27.14
CA GLU A 657 18.20 -7.80 26.38
C GLU A 657 17.49 -8.04 25.06
N ARG A 658 17.78 -9.14 24.35
CA ARG A 658 17.07 -9.50 23.10
C ARG A 658 15.59 -9.74 23.36
N VAL A 659 15.23 -10.49 24.40
CA VAL A 659 13.84 -10.70 24.80
C VAL A 659 13.20 -9.36 25.18
N ALA A 660 13.90 -8.52 25.94
CA ALA A 660 13.40 -7.21 26.33
C ALA A 660 13.25 -6.22 25.15
N TYR A 661 14.06 -6.36 24.10
CA TYR A 661 13.98 -5.52 22.91
C TYR A 661 12.69 -5.74 22.11
N GLN A 662 12.15 -6.97 22.13
CA GLN A 662 10.93 -7.33 21.41
C GLN A 662 9.67 -6.72 22.02
N ASN A 663 8.65 -6.43 21.21
CA ASN A 663 7.32 -6.05 21.69
C ASN A 663 6.71 -7.19 22.53
N PRO A 664 6.03 -6.87 23.65
CA PRO A 664 5.63 -7.88 24.65
C PRO A 664 4.84 -9.07 24.12
N ALA A 665 3.92 -8.84 23.19
CA ALA A 665 3.10 -9.90 22.58
C ALA A 665 3.90 -10.99 21.83
N TYR A 666 5.17 -10.71 21.48
CA TYR A 666 5.99 -11.56 20.61
C TYR A 666 7.29 -12.04 21.29
N ARG A 667 7.36 -11.90 22.61
CA ARG A 667 8.47 -12.43 23.41
C ARG A 667 8.28 -13.94 23.58
N ASN A 668 9.19 -14.73 23.05
CA ASN A 668 9.21 -16.18 23.20
C ASN A 668 10.20 -16.60 24.30
#